data_3f0884a2cfc29e0c1dae29a6d15f76c2
#
_entry.id   3f0884a2cfc29e0c1dae29a6d15f76c2
#
_cell.length_a   1.000
_cell.length_b   1.000
_cell.length_c   1.000
_cell.angle_alpha   90.00
_cell.angle_beta   90.00
_cell.angle_gamma   90.00
#
_symmetry.space_group_name_H-M   'P 1'
#
loop_
_entity.id
_entity.type
_entity.pdbx_description
1 polymer ?
#
loop_
_entity_poly.entity_id
_entity_poly.type
_entity_poly.pdbx_seq_one_letter_code
_entity_poly.pdbx_strand_id
1 'polypeptide(L)'
;MGKPESPVGMVEIAGWSGQKRPGLLEGGLLLLLLLLSVALVALGLLYAARGGGKQPPSFPSWLCFSEDERTLVKRKPRAIQRPQVMGEICTTPGCVIAAARILRNMDPSGEPCDDFYQYACGGWLQHHVIPETNSRYSVFDVLRDELEIILKGVLENSTAKDRPAVQKAKMLYRSCMNESVIEKRDSQPLLNILDLMGGWPVAMDKWNESVGPKWELEQQLALMNAQFNRRVLIDLFVWNDDQNSSRHIIYIDQPTLGMPSREYYFDEGNNHKVREAYLQFMVSVAAMLRADMNLPENGYLVREDMAQVLELETQLANATAPQEERHDVTTLYHRMGLEELQNKFGLKGFNWTLFIQSVLSSVKIKLLPDEEVVVYGIPYLRNLEDIIDVYSARTMQNYLAWRLVLDRISSLSQRFKDARANYRKALYGTTVEEVRWRECVSYVNSNMEGAVGSLYVREAFPRDGKDAVRELIDKVRAVFVETLDELGWMDEASKKKAQEKAMSIQEQIGYPDYILEERNKHLDEEYSNLNFSEDQYFENGLQNLKAGAQRSLKKLREKVDQNLWIIGAAVVNAFYSPNRNQIVFPAGILQPPFFSKEQPQALNFGGIGMVIGHEITHGFDDNGRNFDKNGNMLDWWTNFSAQHFQEQSECMVHQYGKYSWDLADHQNVNGFSTLGENIADNGGVRQAYKAYLKWMADGGKDKQLPGLELTYDQLFFINYAQVWCGSYRPEFAVQSLKTDVHSPLKYRVLGSLQNLAAFADAFHCARGTPMHPRERCRVW
;
A
#
# COMPACT_ATOMS: atom_id res chain seq x y z
N MET A 1 -63.47 -4.85 -8.46
CA MET A 1 -64.23 -4.38 -7.28
C MET A 1 -63.23 -4.44 -6.13
N GLY A 2 -62.77 -3.47 -5.48
CA GLY A 2 -63.06 -2.14 -5.12
C GLY A 2 -61.81 -1.66 -4.38
N LYS A 3 -61.27 -0.51 -4.75
CA LYS A 3 -60.46 0.35 -3.86
C LYS A 3 -61.41 0.91 -2.77
N PRO A 4 -60.94 1.31 -1.61
CA PRO A 4 -60.33 2.65 -1.52
C PRO A 4 -59.24 2.86 -0.40
N GLU A 5 -58.41 3.88 -0.68
CA GLU A 5 -58.09 5.07 0.14
C GLU A 5 -57.12 4.96 1.31
N SER A 6 -56.05 5.73 1.13
CA SER A 6 -55.14 6.27 2.18
C SER A 6 -55.87 7.26 3.11
N PRO A 7 -55.26 7.55 4.27
CA PRO A 7 -54.99 8.93 4.51
C PRO A 7 -53.56 9.25 5.00
N VAL A 8 -53.10 10.35 4.50
CA VAL A 8 -51.94 11.16 4.91
C VAL A 8 -52.11 11.58 6.37
N GLY A 9 -51.14 11.31 7.20
CA GLY A 9 -51.02 11.82 8.54
C GLY A 9 -49.82 12.77 8.62
N MET A 10 -50.11 14.07 8.73
CA MET A 10 -49.11 15.09 9.09
C MET A 10 -48.53 14.79 10.47
N VAL A 11 -47.19 14.85 10.59
CA VAL A 11 -46.52 14.89 11.87
C VAL A 11 -46.29 16.35 12.22
N GLU A 12 -46.99 16.82 13.25
CA GLU A 12 -46.83 18.12 13.88
C GLU A 12 -45.44 18.21 14.56
N ILE A 13 -44.77 19.32 14.29
CA ILE A 13 -43.55 19.73 14.99
C ILE A 13 -43.98 20.27 16.37
N ALA A 14 -43.73 19.50 17.42
CA ALA A 14 -43.92 19.99 18.79
C ALA A 14 -42.79 20.95 19.17
N GLY A 15 -43.19 22.16 19.52
CA GLY A 15 -42.31 23.25 19.92
C GLY A 15 -41.60 22.98 21.25
N TRP A 16 -40.35 23.36 21.29
CA TRP A 16 -39.53 23.44 22.51
C TRP A 16 -39.91 24.71 23.29
N SER A 17 -40.57 24.55 24.41
CA SER A 17 -40.61 25.57 25.48
C SER A 17 -40.05 24.96 26.78
N GLY A 18 -38.87 25.40 27.13
CA GLY A 18 -38.25 25.03 28.38
C GLY A 18 -37.07 25.92 28.69
N GLN A 19 -37.30 27.16 29.05
CA GLN A 19 -36.30 28.05 29.62
C GLN A 19 -35.82 27.48 30.98
N LYS A 20 -34.60 26.94 31.00
CA LYS A 20 -33.84 26.76 32.26
C LYS A 20 -33.16 28.10 32.59
N ARG A 21 -33.45 28.66 33.76
CA ARG A 21 -32.71 29.80 34.30
C ARG A 21 -31.25 29.38 34.53
N PRO A 22 -30.27 30.22 34.11
CA PRO A 22 -28.86 29.91 34.34
C PRO A 22 -28.57 29.94 35.85
N GLY A 23 -27.72 28.98 36.27
CA GLY A 23 -27.29 28.87 37.67
C GLY A 23 -26.40 30.04 38.09
N LEU A 24 -26.36 30.34 39.38
CA LEU A 24 -25.59 31.44 39.99
C LEU A 24 -24.12 31.51 39.56
N LEU A 25 -23.51 30.38 39.13
CA LEU A 25 -22.13 30.32 38.64
C LEU A 25 -22.00 30.84 37.19
N GLU A 26 -22.98 30.56 36.33
CA GLU A 26 -22.95 31.04 34.91
C GLU A 26 -23.24 32.51 34.80
N GLY A 27 -24.11 33.05 35.67
CA GLY A 27 -24.38 34.50 35.79
C GLY A 27 -23.14 35.27 36.23
N GLY A 28 -22.35 34.70 37.14
CA GLY A 28 -21.11 35.31 37.63
C GLY A 28 -20.02 35.37 36.56
N LEU A 29 -19.89 34.31 35.74
CA LEU A 29 -18.89 34.24 34.66
C LEU A 29 -19.22 35.24 33.53
N LEU A 30 -20.49 35.37 33.17
CA LEU A 30 -20.96 36.36 32.17
C LEU A 30 -20.74 37.80 32.64
N LEU A 31 -20.98 38.09 33.94
CA LEU A 31 -20.73 39.39 34.50
C LEU A 31 -19.22 39.73 34.52
N LEU A 32 -18.38 38.78 34.83
CA LEU A 32 -16.91 38.92 34.82
C LEU A 32 -16.37 39.19 33.41
N LEU A 33 -16.87 38.47 32.40
CA LEU A 33 -16.52 38.70 31.00
C LEU A 33 -16.97 40.07 30.49
N LEU A 34 -18.14 40.50 30.91
CA LEU A 34 -18.65 41.85 30.56
C LEU A 34 -17.81 42.97 31.20
N LEU A 35 -17.40 42.80 32.46
CA LEU A 35 -16.53 43.76 33.16
C LEU A 35 -15.12 43.79 32.56
N LEU A 36 -14.58 42.64 32.13
CA LEU A 36 -13.28 42.55 31.44
C LEU A 36 -13.33 43.24 30.07
N SER A 37 -14.41 43.05 29.31
CA SER A 37 -14.57 43.68 28.00
C SER A 37 -14.71 45.25 28.12
N VAL A 38 -15.45 45.72 29.11
CA VAL A 38 -15.56 47.15 29.39
C VAL A 38 -14.22 47.74 29.84
N ALA A 39 -13.44 47.01 30.66
CA ALA A 39 -12.12 47.45 31.10
C ALA A 39 -11.13 47.53 29.92
N LEU A 40 -11.17 46.57 28.97
CA LEU A 40 -10.33 46.59 27.77
C LEU A 40 -10.70 47.75 26.83
N VAL A 41 -11.98 48.06 26.65
CA VAL A 41 -12.43 49.19 25.84
C VAL A 41 -12.03 50.52 26.52
N ALA A 42 -12.16 50.63 27.84
CA ALA A 42 -11.73 51.82 28.59
C ALA A 42 -10.20 52.02 28.52
N LEU A 43 -9.41 50.96 28.62
CA LEU A 43 -7.94 51.04 28.42
C LEU A 43 -7.59 51.43 26.98
N GLY A 44 -8.29 50.91 25.96
CA GLY A 44 -8.12 51.30 24.57
C GLY A 44 -8.42 52.77 24.31
N LEU A 45 -9.51 53.28 24.91
CA LEU A 45 -9.88 54.71 24.81
C LEU A 45 -8.90 55.64 25.57
N LEU A 46 -8.39 55.23 26.73
CA LEU A 46 -7.33 55.92 27.46
C LEU A 46 -6.01 55.95 26.72
N TYR A 47 -5.69 54.89 25.98
CA TYR A 47 -4.50 54.81 25.13
C TYR A 47 -4.64 55.70 23.89
N ALA A 48 -5.82 55.73 23.29
CA ALA A 48 -6.13 56.62 22.15
C ALA A 48 -6.20 58.13 22.55
N ALA A 49 -6.62 58.46 23.76
CA ALA A 49 -6.68 59.84 24.27
C ALA A 49 -5.32 60.41 24.71
N ARG A 50 -4.27 59.58 24.84
CA ARG A 50 -2.90 59.98 25.14
C ARG A 50 -2.00 60.12 23.91
N GLY A 51 -2.58 60.46 22.78
CA GLY A 51 -1.85 60.81 21.55
C GLY A 51 -1.03 62.09 21.71
N GLY A 52 0.28 61.98 21.83
CA GLY A 52 1.16 63.13 21.86
C GLY A 52 2.59 62.74 22.30
N GLY A 53 3.39 62.44 21.32
CA GLY A 53 4.85 62.33 21.28
C GLY A 53 5.66 62.28 22.57
N LYS A 54 6.40 61.18 22.74
CA LYS A 54 7.81 61.15 23.22
C LYS A 54 8.36 59.72 23.12
N GLN A 55 9.62 59.64 22.69
CA GLN A 55 10.45 58.43 22.55
C GLN A 55 10.52 57.63 23.86
N PRO A 56 10.64 56.27 23.78
CA PRO A 56 10.87 55.43 24.94
C PRO A 56 12.33 55.56 25.45
N PRO A 57 12.57 55.41 26.78
CA PRO A 57 13.85 55.53 27.39
C PRO A 57 14.75 54.35 27.09
N SER A 58 16.04 54.67 26.89
CA SER A 58 17.19 53.78 26.68
C SER A 58 17.43 52.82 27.85
N PHE A 59 17.66 51.56 27.54
CA PHE A 59 18.31 50.59 28.46
C PHE A 59 19.84 50.70 28.39
N PRO A 60 20.58 50.45 29.49
CA PRO A 60 21.97 50.75 29.59
C PRO A 60 22.86 49.71 28.89
N SER A 61 23.85 50.22 28.22
CA SER A 61 24.94 49.55 27.54
C SER A 61 25.90 48.88 28.50
N TRP A 62 26.18 47.59 28.31
CA TRP A 62 27.44 46.94 28.63
C TRP A 62 27.75 45.92 27.55
N LEU A 63 28.64 46.24 26.65
CA LEU A 63 29.74 45.47 26.04
C LEU A 63 30.16 46.12 24.72
N CYS A 64 31.29 46.85 24.81
CA CYS A 64 32.04 47.33 23.65
C CYS A 64 32.73 46.15 22.94
N PHE A 65 32.64 46.11 21.61
CA PHE A 65 33.73 45.82 20.72
C PHE A 65 33.65 46.64 19.44
N SER A 66 34.78 47.16 19.06
CA SER A 66 35.26 48.13 18.11
C SER A 66 34.56 48.25 16.76
N GLU A 67 34.44 49.50 16.35
CA GLU A 67 34.22 50.01 15.00
C GLU A 67 35.34 49.57 14.05
N ASP A 68 34.94 49.16 12.82
CA ASP A 68 35.55 49.74 11.64
C ASP A 68 34.72 49.47 10.36
N GLU A 69 34.67 50.54 9.57
CA GLU A 69 34.29 50.66 8.16
C GLU A 69 32.83 50.65 7.72
N ARG A 70 32.34 51.89 7.69
CA ARG A 70 31.17 52.33 6.91
C ARG A 70 31.48 52.23 5.40
N THR A 71 30.70 51.44 4.70
CA THR A 71 30.28 51.74 3.34
C THR A 71 28.80 51.50 3.19
N LEU A 72 28.04 52.58 3.29
CA LEU A 72 26.63 52.70 2.98
C LEU A 72 26.42 52.49 1.47
N VAL A 73 26.11 51.28 1.06
CA VAL A 73 25.42 51.02 -0.21
C VAL A 73 23.92 50.97 0.09
N LYS A 74 23.24 52.06 -0.23
CA LYS A 74 21.78 52.10 -0.32
C LYS A 74 21.33 51.09 -1.37
N ARG A 75 21.03 49.85 -0.98
CA ARG A 75 20.27 48.92 -1.83
C ARG A 75 18.83 49.43 -1.87
N LYS A 76 18.43 49.97 -3.01
CA LYS A 76 17.01 50.07 -3.36
C LYS A 76 16.41 48.67 -3.22
N PRO A 77 15.17 48.55 -2.66
CA PRO A 77 14.49 47.27 -2.73
C PRO A 77 14.43 46.87 -4.21
N ARG A 78 15.05 45.74 -4.55
CA ARG A 78 14.83 45.11 -5.86
C ARG A 78 13.32 44.89 -5.94
N ALA A 79 12.66 45.59 -6.84
CA ALA A 79 11.34 45.19 -7.29
C ALA A 79 11.42 43.70 -7.59
N ILE A 80 10.62 42.89 -6.92
CA ILE A 80 10.39 41.50 -7.27
C ILE A 80 9.98 41.58 -8.74
N GLN A 81 10.86 41.17 -9.64
CA GLN A 81 10.50 40.95 -11.02
C GLN A 81 9.45 39.86 -10.96
N ARG A 82 8.19 40.25 -11.21
CA ARG A 82 7.12 39.27 -11.42
C ARG A 82 7.64 38.29 -12.48
N PRO A 83 7.59 36.97 -12.26
CA PRO A 83 7.95 36.04 -13.30
C PRO A 83 7.13 36.40 -14.53
N GLN A 84 7.78 36.61 -15.67
CA GLN A 84 7.10 36.83 -16.93
C GLN A 84 6.37 35.53 -17.24
N VAL A 85 5.05 35.52 -17.04
CA VAL A 85 4.15 34.44 -17.46
C VAL A 85 4.24 34.40 -18.97
N MET A 86 5.12 33.55 -19.53
CA MET A 86 5.32 33.38 -20.95
C MET A 86 4.57 32.11 -21.38
N GLY A 87 3.29 32.23 -21.71
CA GLY A 87 2.51 31.13 -22.27
C GLY A 87 1.05 31.45 -22.45
N GLU A 88 0.38 30.70 -23.30
CA GLU A 88 -1.07 30.71 -23.46
C GLU A 88 -1.73 30.14 -22.21
N ILE A 89 -2.74 30.81 -21.67
CA ILE A 89 -3.51 30.31 -20.53
C ILE A 89 -4.46 29.21 -21.01
N CYS A 90 -4.38 28.06 -20.39
CA CYS A 90 -5.30 26.93 -20.62
C CYS A 90 -6.66 27.23 -19.98
N THR A 91 -7.73 27.20 -20.78
CA THR A 91 -9.11 27.45 -20.32
C THR A 91 -10.02 26.23 -20.45
N THR A 92 -9.45 25.05 -20.73
CA THR A 92 -10.22 23.81 -20.77
C THR A 92 -10.76 23.45 -19.39
N PRO A 93 -11.88 22.70 -19.28
CA PRO A 93 -12.39 22.22 -18.01
C PRO A 93 -11.33 21.51 -17.17
N GLY A 94 -10.51 20.64 -17.78
CA GLY A 94 -9.43 19.92 -17.10
C GLY A 94 -8.38 20.85 -16.48
N CYS A 95 -8.01 21.95 -17.18
CA CYS A 95 -7.08 22.94 -16.64
C CYS A 95 -7.68 23.72 -15.47
N VAL A 96 -8.95 24.10 -15.56
CA VAL A 96 -9.64 24.83 -14.45
C VAL A 96 -9.72 23.95 -13.22
N ILE A 97 -10.07 22.68 -13.38
CA ILE A 97 -10.14 21.71 -12.28
C ILE A 97 -8.75 21.49 -11.67
N ALA A 98 -7.71 21.33 -12.50
CA ALA A 98 -6.34 21.17 -12.04
C ALA A 98 -5.84 22.41 -11.28
N ALA A 99 -6.12 23.61 -11.75
CA ALA A 99 -5.77 24.85 -11.08
C ALA A 99 -6.45 24.97 -9.71
N ALA A 100 -7.76 24.70 -9.64
CA ALA A 100 -8.52 24.72 -8.41
C ALA A 100 -8.00 23.69 -7.39
N ARG A 101 -7.65 22.47 -7.84
CA ARG A 101 -7.05 21.43 -7.00
C ARG A 101 -5.70 21.88 -6.45
N ILE A 102 -4.82 22.40 -7.29
CA ILE A 102 -3.49 22.85 -6.86
C ILE A 102 -3.61 23.95 -5.83
N LEU A 103 -4.42 24.99 -6.10
CA LEU A 103 -4.65 26.10 -5.18
C LEU A 103 -5.20 25.64 -3.82
N ARG A 104 -6.15 24.71 -3.83
CA ARG A 104 -6.78 24.21 -2.60
C ARG A 104 -5.81 23.38 -1.76
N ASN A 105 -4.91 22.65 -2.41
CA ASN A 105 -4.01 21.71 -1.74
C ASN A 105 -2.73 22.37 -1.22
N MET A 106 -2.34 23.52 -1.78
CA MET A 106 -1.16 24.27 -1.33
C MET A 106 -1.39 24.99 0.00
N ASP A 107 -0.30 25.22 0.72
CA ASP A 107 -0.20 26.22 1.80
C ASP A 107 0.84 27.28 1.39
N PRO A 108 0.39 28.39 0.78
CA PRO A 108 1.32 29.42 0.31
C PRO A 108 2.00 30.22 1.45
N SER A 109 1.63 29.99 2.70
CA SER A 109 2.30 30.58 3.87
C SER A 109 3.58 29.82 4.26
N GLY A 110 3.73 28.59 3.79
CA GLY A 110 4.93 27.76 3.98
C GLY A 110 6.08 28.21 3.09
N GLU A 111 7.32 28.03 3.58
CA GLU A 111 8.54 28.33 2.81
C GLU A 111 8.95 27.07 2.03
N PRO A 112 8.91 27.08 0.68
CA PRO A 112 9.19 25.88 -0.12
C PRO A 112 10.61 25.35 0.03
N CYS A 113 11.54 26.18 0.48
CA CYS A 113 12.93 25.79 0.72
C CYS A 113 13.19 25.15 2.08
N ASP A 114 12.23 25.27 3.02
CA ASP A 114 12.31 24.67 4.36
C ASP A 114 11.54 23.35 4.42
N ASP A 115 10.25 23.36 4.14
CA ASP A 115 9.39 22.16 4.08
C ASP A 115 8.48 22.21 2.85
N PHE A 116 8.96 21.66 1.74
CA PHE A 116 8.21 21.65 0.50
C PHE A 116 6.93 20.80 0.57
N TYR A 117 6.91 19.78 1.44
CA TYR A 117 5.69 18.96 1.62
C TYR A 117 4.58 19.81 2.26
N GLN A 118 4.92 20.59 3.29
CA GLN A 118 3.96 21.53 3.89
C GLN A 118 3.49 22.58 2.87
N TYR A 119 4.41 23.15 2.08
CA TYR A 119 4.07 24.12 1.03
C TYR A 119 3.10 23.56 0.00
N ALA A 120 3.36 22.35 -0.52
CA ALA A 120 2.56 21.74 -1.58
C ALA A 120 1.28 21.04 -1.09
N CYS A 121 1.29 20.48 0.13
CA CYS A 121 0.22 19.64 0.68
C CYS A 121 -0.51 20.25 1.88
N GLY A 122 -0.04 21.36 2.46
CA GLY A 122 -0.59 21.91 3.72
C GLY A 122 -2.09 22.22 3.66
N GLY A 123 -2.57 22.75 2.54
CA GLY A 123 -4.00 22.95 2.30
C GLY A 123 -4.77 21.62 2.23
N TRP A 124 -4.20 20.60 1.56
CA TRP A 124 -4.79 19.27 1.51
C TRP A 124 -4.94 18.67 2.92
N LEU A 125 -3.89 18.73 3.73
CA LEU A 125 -3.88 18.23 5.10
C LEU A 125 -4.91 18.92 6.00
N GLN A 126 -5.18 20.21 5.77
CA GLN A 126 -6.20 20.95 6.52
C GLN A 126 -7.63 20.59 6.10
N HIS A 127 -7.85 20.27 4.82
CA HIS A 127 -9.20 20.05 4.28
C HIS A 127 -9.63 18.57 4.27
N HIS A 128 -8.72 17.63 4.50
CA HIS A 128 -9.01 16.20 4.49
C HIS A 128 -8.76 15.59 5.87
N VAL A 129 -9.85 15.25 6.54
CA VAL A 129 -9.80 14.48 7.79
C VAL A 129 -9.71 12.99 7.44
N ILE A 130 -8.92 12.23 8.20
CA ILE A 130 -8.88 10.76 8.05
C ILE A 130 -10.28 10.22 8.39
N PRO A 131 -10.96 9.53 7.46
CA PRO A 131 -12.24 8.88 7.75
C PRO A 131 -12.13 7.92 8.93
N GLU A 132 -13.20 7.72 9.68
CA GLU A 132 -13.17 6.86 10.87
C GLU A 132 -12.81 5.41 10.54
N THR A 133 -13.11 4.96 9.34
CA THR A 133 -12.80 3.61 8.84
C THR A 133 -11.32 3.44 8.45
N ASN A 134 -10.59 4.53 8.19
CA ASN A 134 -9.26 4.51 7.62
C ASN A 134 -8.16 4.67 8.69
N SER A 135 -7.05 4.00 8.47
CA SER A 135 -5.80 4.16 9.24
C SER A 135 -4.88 5.22 8.66
N ARG A 136 -4.99 5.46 7.35
CA ARG A 136 -4.34 6.51 6.57
C ARG A 136 -5.36 7.07 5.57
N TYR A 137 -5.21 8.34 5.20
CA TYR A 137 -5.96 8.92 4.10
C TYR A 137 -5.03 9.76 3.24
N SER A 138 -5.00 9.49 1.95
CA SER A 138 -4.09 10.11 0.98
C SER A 138 -4.81 10.37 -0.34
N VAL A 139 -4.12 11.04 -1.28
CA VAL A 139 -4.63 11.23 -2.66
C VAL A 139 -4.95 9.89 -3.33
N PHE A 140 -4.16 8.84 -3.06
CA PHE A 140 -4.46 7.49 -3.56
C PHE A 140 -5.76 6.94 -3.01
N ASP A 141 -6.06 7.20 -1.74
CA ASP A 141 -7.31 6.75 -1.12
C ASP A 141 -8.52 7.52 -1.67
N VAL A 142 -8.38 8.83 -1.95
CA VAL A 142 -9.42 9.60 -2.66
C VAL A 142 -9.72 8.98 -4.02
N LEU A 143 -8.70 8.63 -4.81
CA LEU A 143 -8.90 7.99 -6.12
C LEU A 143 -9.52 6.60 -6.02
N ARG A 144 -9.16 5.83 -4.99
CA ARG A 144 -9.79 4.53 -4.71
C ARG A 144 -11.26 4.69 -4.34
N ASP A 145 -11.58 5.68 -3.51
CA ASP A 145 -12.96 6.02 -3.14
C ASP A 145 -13.83 6.34 -4.37
N GLU A 146 -13.31 7.15 -5.29
CA GLU A 146 -13.99 7.50 -6.54
C GLU A 146 -14.14 6.29 -7.46
N LEU A 147 -13.09 5.48 -7.60
CA LEU A 147 -13.11 4.23 -8.37
C LEU A 147 -14.15 3.25 -7.81
N GLU A 148 -14.21 3.08 -6.49
CA GLU A 148 -15.18 2.19 -5.83
C GLU A 148 -16.65 2.64 -6.05
N ILE A 149 -16.90 3.96 -6.10
CA ILE A 149 -18.23 4.49 -6.44
C ILE A 149 -18.62 4.10 -7.87
N ILE A 150 -17.71 4.17 -8.82
CA ILE A 150 -17.94 3.71 -10.20
C ILE A 150 -18.21 2.21 -10.22
N LEU A 151 -17.39 1.42 -9.53
CA LEU A 151 -17.55 -0.03 -9.45
C LEU A 151 -18.90 -0.43 -8.81
N LYS A 152 -19.31 0.25 -7.75
CA LYS A 152 -20.63 0.07 -7.15
C LYS A 152 -21.74 0.24 -8.20
N GLY A 153 -21.70 1.34 -8.94
CA GLY A 153 -22.70 1.62 -9.98
C GLY A 153 -22.78 0.52 -11.03
N VAL A 154 -21.65 0.05 -11.55
CA VAL A 154 -21.63 -0.99 -12.60
C VAL A 154 -21.93 -2.40 -12.06
N LEU A 155 -21.63 -2.70 -10.80
CA LEU A 155 -21.95 -4.00 -10.17
C LEU A 155 -23.44 -4.11 -9.80
N GLU A 156 -24.08 -3.03 -9.40
CA GLU A 156 -25.51 -2.98 -9.07
C GLU A 156 -26.41 -2.97 -10.32
N ASN A 157 -25.91 -2.45 -11.43
CA ASN A 157 -26.67 -2.35 -12.67
C ASN A 157 -26.56 -3.66 -13.48
N SER A 158 -27.55 -4.55 -13.35
CA SER A 158 -27.59 -5.82 -14.10
C SER A 158 -28.32 -5.69 -15.41
N THR A 159 -27.72 -6.20 -16.49
CA THR A 159 -28.33 -6.26 -17.81
C THR A 159 -28.41 -7.69 -18.33
N ALA A 160 -29.45 -8.00 -19.15
CA ALA A 160 -29.58 -9.30 -19.79
C ALA A 160 -28.47 -9.62 -20.81
N LYS A 161 -27.62 -8.62 -21.12
CA LYS A 161 -26.48 -8.74 -22.05
C LYS A 161 -25.15 -9.01 -21.35
N ASP A 162 -25.15 -9.08 -20.03
CA ASP A 162 -23.90 -9.34 -19.28
C ASP A 162 -23.34 -10.73 -19.65
N ARG A 163 -22.05 -10.78 -19.98
CA ARG A 163 -21.37 -12.05 -20.25
C ARG A 163 -21.23 -12.88 -18.95
N PRO A 164 -21.05 -14.21 -19.05
CA PRO A 164 -21.02 -15.11 -17.87
C PRO A 164 -20.08 -14.67 -16.76
N ALA A 165 -18.86 -14.23 -17.07
CA ALA A 165 -17.89 -13.74 -16.08
C ALA A 165 -18.43 -12.53 -15.29
N VAL A 166 -19.06 -11.58 -15.98
CA VAL A 166 -19.66 -10.39 -15.36
C VAL A 166 -20.88 -10.76 -14.51
N GLN A 167 -21.73 -11.70 -14.97
CA GLN A 167 -22.85 -12.20 -14.17
C GLN A 167 -22.38 -12.82 -12.86
N LYS A 168 -21.28 -13.58 -12.87
CA LYS A 168 -20.68 -14.17 -11.67
C LYS A 168 -20.13 -13.09 -10.72
N ALA A 169 -19.47 -12.05 -11.23
CA ALA A 169 -19.00 -10.93 -10.42
C ALA A 169 -20.15 -10.21 -9.71
N LYS A 170 -21.24 -9.94 -10.41
CA LYS A 170 -22.46 -9.33 -9.86
C LYS A 170 -23.17 -10.26 -8.85
N MET A 171 -23.15 -11.57 -9.10
CA MET A 171 -23.67 -12.57 -8.15
C MET A 171 -22.86 -12.57 -6.85
N LEU A 172 -21.52 -12.55 -6.96
CA LEU A 172 -20.62 -12.47 -5.82
C LEU A 172 -20.86 -11.19 -5.01
N TYR A 173 -21.03 -10.04 -5.68
CA TYR A 173 -21.37 -8.77 -5.05
C TYR A 173 -22.68 -8.85 -4.28
N ARG A 174 -23.76 -9.35 -4.91
CA ARG A 174 -25.06 -9.51 -4.24
C ARG A 174 -24.99 -10.44 -3.04
N SER A 175 -24.23 -11.55 -3.13
CA SER A 175 -24.06 -12.45 -1.99
C SER A 175 -23.31 -11.77 -0.82
N CYS A 176 -22.34 -10.93 -1.11
CA CYS A 176 -21.63 -10.13 -0.12
C CYS A 176 -22.56 -9.10 0.54
N MET A 177 -23.45 -8.45 -0.23
CA MET A 177 -24.40 -7.45 0.26
C MET A 177 -25.59 -8.06 1.05
N ASN A 178 -25.76 -9.38 1.03
CA ASN A 178 -26.88 -10.05 1.70
C ASN A 178 -26.61 -10.28 3.19
N GLU A 179 -26.45 -9.16 3.93
CA GLU A 179 -26.14 -9.17 5.36
C GLU A 179 -27.16 -9.99 6.17
N SER A 180 -28.45 -9.95 5.82
CA SER A 180 -29.49 -10.69 6.55
C SER A 180 -29.26 -12.20 6.54
N VAL A 181 -28.76 -12.75 5.44
CA VAL A 181 -28.41 -14.18 5.35
C VAL A 181 -27.10 -14.45 6.08
N ILE A 182 -26.10 -13.56 5.97
CA ILE A 182 -24.83 -13.69 6.68
C ILE A 182 -25.07 -13.72 8.20
N GLU A 183 -25.84 -12.77 8.71
CA GLU A 183 -26.19 -12.72 10.15
C GLU A 183 -26.97 -13.97 10.60
N LYS A 184 -27.94 -14.43 9.80
CA LYS A 184 -28.73 -15.63 10.12
C LYS A 184 -27.88 -16.91 10.13
N ARG A 185 -26.89 -17.01 9.23
CA ARG A 185 -26.03 -18.20 9.13
C ARG A 185 -24.93 -18.17 10.18
N ASP A 186 -24.53 -16.98 10.59
CA ASP A 186 -23.61 -16.70 11.69
C ASP A 186 -22.33 -17.54 11.63
N SER A 187 -21.96 -18.30 12.68
CA SER A 187 -20.75 -19.14 12.74
C SER A 187 -20.86 -20.45 11.95
N GLN A 188 -22.04 -20.88 11.55
CA GLN A 188 -22.25 -22.23 10.96
C GLN A 188 -21.35 -22.53 9.77
N PRO A 189 -21.14 -21.62 8.79
CA PRO A 189 -20.25 -21.88 7.66
C PRO A 189 -18.79 -22.09 8.08
N LEU A 190 -18.32 -21.37 9.10
CA LEU A 190 -16.98 -21.52 9.65
C LEU A 190 -16.84 -22.87 10.37
N LEU A 191 -17.82 -23.26 11.19
CA LEU A 191 -17.83 -24.57 11.87
C LEU A 191 -17.73 -25.72 10.89
N ASN A 192 -18.42 -25.63 9.74
CA ASN A 192 -18.38 -26.65 8.71
C ASN A 192 -16.98 -26.83 8.10
N ILE A 193 -16.22 -25.74 7.86
CA ILE A 193 -14.85 -25.87 7.34
C ILE A 193 -13.83 -26.27 8.41
N LEU A 194 -14.04 -25.89 9.64
CA LEU A 194 -13.21 -26.36 10.76
C LEU A 194 -13.35 -27.87 10.92
N ASP A 195 -14.54 -28.42 10.80
CA ASP A 195 -14.79 -29.87 10.82
C ASP A 195 -14.01 -30.60 9.71
N LEU A 196 -13.97 -30.03 8.48
CA LEU A 196 -13.17 -30.59 7.37
C LEU A 196 -11.65 -30.59 7.66
N MET A 197 -11.16 -29.69 8.51
CA MET A 197 -9.78 -29.64 8.96
C MET A 197 -9.48 -30.59 10.13
N GLY A 198 -10.43 -31.38 10.59
CA GLY A 198 -10.29 -32.20 11.80
C GLY A 198 -10.53 -31.40 13.09
N GLY A 199 -11.22 -30.27 12.98
CA GLY A 199 -11.69 -29.44 14.08
C GLY A 199 -10.68 -28.39 14.58
N TRP A 200 -11.19 -27.51 15.43
CA TRP A 200 -10.39 -26.58 16.21
C TRP A 200 -10.32 -27.07 17.66
N PRO A 201 -9.18 -27.58 18.14
CA PRO A 201 -9.10 -28.27 19.43
C PRO A 201 -9.64 -27.48 20.62
N VAL A 202 -9.42 -26.16 20.66
CA VAL A 202 -9.95 -25.28 21.70
C VAL A 202 -11.47 -25.22 21.70
N ALA A 203 -12.11 -25.43 20.56
CA ALA A 203 -13.57 -25.44 20.39
C ALA A 203 -14.14 -26.88 20.29
N MET A 204 -13.39 -27.87 20.71
CA MET A 204 -13.83 -29.29 20.74
C MET A 204 -13.53 -29.96 22.07
N ASP A 205 -14.45 -30.77 22.53
CA ASP A 205 -14.16 -31.70 23.62
C ASP A 205 -13.53 -32.97 23.05
N LYS A 206 -12.55 -33.56 23.76
CA LYS A 206 -11.92 -34.85 23.44
C LYS A 206 -11.18 -34.88 22.06
N TRP A 207 -10.72 -33.76 21.55
CA TRP A 207 -9.95 -33.72 20.28
C TRP A 207 -8.74 -34.65 20.33
N ASN A 208 -8.01 -34.68 21.46
CA ASN A 208 -6.82 -35.50 21.64
C ASN A 208 -7.12 -37.02 21.53
N GLU A 209 -8.35 -37.45 21.84
CA GLU A 209 -8.78 -38.84 21.78
C GLU A 209 -9.35 -39.22 20.42
N SER A 210 -10.04 -38.29 19.76
CA SER A 210 -10.81 -38.56 18.53
C SER A 210 -10.03 -38.29 17.25
N VAL A 211 -9.31 -37.18 17.16
CA VAL A 211 -8.62 -36.73 15.97
C VAL A 211 -7.09 -36.79 16.12
N GLY A 212 -6.59 -36.40 17.29
CA GLY A 212 -5.16 -36.30 17.58
C GLY A 212 -4.31 -37.51 17.14
N PRO A 213 -4.77 -38.77 17.40
CA PRO A 213 -3.99 -39.96 17.01
C PRO A 213 -3.79 -40.19 15.51
N LYS A 214 -4.59 -39.54 14.68
CA LYS A 214 -4.53 -39.62 13.20
C LYS A 214 -4.06 -38.34 12.52
N TRP A 215 -3.71 -37.35 13.33
CA TRP A 215 -3.31 -36.04 12.83
C TRP A 215 -1.89 -36.07 12.24
N GLU A 216 -1.74 -35.56 11.04
CA GLU A 216 -0.46 -35.46 10.32
C GLU A 216 -0.27 -34.03 9.84
N LEU A 217 0.87 -33.44 10.17
CA LEU A 217 1.16 -32.03 9.86
C LEU A 217 1.19 -31.75 8.35
N GLU A 218 1.83 -32.63 7.58
CA GLU A 218 1.94 -32.50 6.12
C GLU A 218 0.57 -32.44 5.42
N GLN A 219 -0.36 -33.24 5.90
CA GLN A 219 -1.72 -33.29 5.34
C GLN A 219 -2.49 -32.01 5.66
N GLN A 220 -2.34 -31.49 6.88
CA GLN A 220 -2.99 -30.24 7.26
C GLN A 220 -2.42 -29.04 6.51
N LEU A 221 -1.11 -28.95 6.38
CA LEU A 221 -0.47 -27.87 5.61
C LEU A 221 -0.86 -27.93 4.12
N ALA A 222 -0.93 -29.14 3.55
CA ALA A 222 -1.36 -29.33 2.18
C ALA A 222 -2.84 -28.92 1.98
N LEU A 223 -3.71 -29.26 2.94
CA LEU A 223 -5.11 -28.86 2.93
C LEU A 223 -5.25 -27.33 2.96
N MET A 224 -4.53 -26.67 3.88
CA MET A 224 -4.51 -25.20 4.00
C MET A 224 -4.08 -24.54 2.71
N ASN A 225 -3.00 -25.01 2.09
CA ASN A 225 -2.48 -24.45 0.85
C ASN A 225 -3.45 -24.69 -0.32
N ALA A 226 -3.86 -25.93 -0.56
CA ALA A 226 -4.57 -26.33 -1.77
C ALA A 226 -6.07 -25.96 -1.78
N GLN A 227 -6.74 -25.98 -0.61
CA GLN A 227 -8.19 -25.72 -0.51
C GLN A 227 -8.50 -24.28 -0.07
N PHE A 228 -7.66 -23.71 0.78
CA PHE A 228 -7.91 -22.39 1.36
C PHE A 228 -6.92 -21.32 0.91
N ASN A 229 -5.95 -21.66 0.04
CA ASN A 229 -4.89 -20.75 -0.42
C ASN A 229 -4.17 -20.06 0.76
N ARG A 230 -3.98 -20.81 1.86
CA ARG A 230 -3.30 -20.35 3.07
C ARG A 230 -2.02 -21.13 3.30
N ARG A 231 -0.92 -20.42 3.35
CA ARG A 231 0.42 -20.94 3.48
C ARG A 231 0.93 -20.61 4.88
N VAL A 232 0.74 -21.58 5.78
CA VAL A 232 1.03 -21.45 7.22
C VAL A 232 2.21 -22.35 7.56
N LEU A 233 3.08 -21.95 8.45
CA LEU A 233 4.35 -22.59 8.82
C LEU A 233 5.37 -22.63 7.68
N ILE A 234 4.96 -22.98 6.49
CA ILE A 234 5.80 -23.10 5.30
C ILE A 234 5.08 -22.38 4.16
N ASP A 235 5.73 -21.37 3.58
CA ASP A 235 5.24 -20.70 2.37
C ASP A 235 5.70 -21.46 1.14
N LEU A 236 4.84 -22.34 0.61
CA LEU A 236 5.06 -23.09 -0.62
C LEU A 236 4.20 -22.49 -1.74
N PHE A 237 4.83 -22.04 -2.80
CA PHE A 237 4.15 -21.46 -3.97
C PHE A 237 4.89 -21.76 -5.27
N VAL A 238 4.22 -21.54 -6.39
CA VAL A 238 4.77 -21.67 -7.74
C VAL A 238 4.92 -20.28 -8.35
N TRP A 239 6.12 -19.97 -8.83
CA TRP A 239 6.42 -18.70 -9.50
C TRP A 239 7.47 -18.93 -10.61
N ASN A 240 7.76 -17.87 -11.38
CA ASN A 240 8.84 -17.89 -12.37
C ASN A 240 10.16 -18.19 -11.65
N ASP A 241 11.00 -19.04 -12.24
CA ASP A 241 12.33 -19.32 -11.74
C ASP A 241 13.23 -18.09 -11.94
N ASP A 242 13.79 -17.53 -10.87
CA ASP A 242 14.63 -16.34 -10.93
C ASP A 242 15.86 -16.54 -11.85
N GLN A 243 16.42 -17.74 -11.91
CA GLN A 243 17.54 -18.03 -12.80
C GLN A 243 17.12 -18.43 -14.23
N ASN A 244 15.84 -18.76 -14.42
CA ASN A 244 15.29 -19.10 -15.73
C ASN A 244 13.84 -18.63 -15.87
N SER A 245 13.64 -17.36 -16.18
CA SER A 245 12.33 -16.70 -16.25
C SER A 245 11.34 -17.32 -17.26
N SER A 246 11.79 -18.26 -18.10
CA SER A 246 10.94 -18.95 -19.08
C SER A 246 10.21 -20.17 -18.52
N ARG A 247 10.52 -20.59 -17.30
CA ARG A 247 9.87 -21.70 -16.60
C ARG A 247 9.36 -21.32 -15.24
N HIS A 248 8.43 -22.10 -14.72
CA HIS A 248 7.97 -22.01 -13.33
C HIS A 248 8.68 -23.05 -12.46
N ILE A 249 8.85 -22.75 -11.18
CA ILE A 249 9.45 -23.63 -10.19
C ILE A 249 8.73 -23.50 -8.86
N ILE A 250 8.86 -24.49 -7.99
CA ILE A 250 8.34 -24.45 -6.62
C ILE A 250 9.31 -23.65 -5.75
N TYR A 251 8.77 -22.67 -5.02
CA TYR A 251 9.48 -21.93 -3.98
C TYR A 251 9.04 -22.39 -2.61
N ILE A 252 10.00 -22.43 -1.69
CA ILE A 252 9.80 -22.68 -0.27
C ILE A 252 10.41 -21.51 0.51
N ASP A 253 9.60 -20.86 1.32
CA ASP A 253 9.99 -19.66 2.05
C ASP A 253 9.42 -19.64 3.48
N GLN A 254 9.89 -18.69 4.28
CA GLN A 254 9.30 -18.39 5.57
C GLN A 254 7.87 -17.85 5.41
N PRO A 255 6.95 -18.19 6.33
CA PRO A 255 5.55 -17.82 6.22
C PRO A 255 5.31 -16.35 6.66
N THR A 256 4.14 -15.83 6.29
CA THR A 256 3.55 -14.69 6.97
C THR A 256 2.97 -15.10 8.32
N LEU A 257 3.01 -14.20 9.30
CA LEU A 257 2.48 -14.41 10.64
C LEU A 257 1.04 -13.87 10.79
N GLY A 258 0.41 -14.12 11.94
CA GLY A 258 -0.94 -13.62 12.21
C GLY A 258 -0.98 -12.11 12.45
N MET A 259 0.04 -11.54 13.11
CA MET A 259 0.28 -10.11 13.17
C MET A 259 1.11 -9.64 11.96
N PRO A 260 0.98 -8.37 11.53
CA PRO A 260 1.51 -7.92 10.24
C PRO A 260 3.04 -7.81 10.17
N SER A 261 3.74 -7.82 11.31
CA SER A 261 5.21 -7.82 11.36
C SER A 261 5.70 -8.72 12.50
N ARG A 262 6.87 -9.35 12.30
CA ARG A 262 7.57 -10.10 13.35
C ARG A 262 7.88 -9.25 14.58
N GLU A 263 8.07 -7.97 14.41
CA GLU A 263 8.41 -7.03 15.49
C GLU A 263 7.33 -6.93 16.58
N TYR A 264 6.07 -7.19 16.24
CA TYR A 264 4.98 -7.17 17.23
C TYR A 264 5.06 -8.27 18.28
N TYR A 265 5.84 -9.33 18.02
CA TYR A 265 6.02 -10.44 18.96
C TYR A 265 7.11 -10.16 20.00
N PHE A 266 7.87 -9.06 19.86
CA PHE A 266 8.97 -8.71 20.76
C PHE A 266 8.61 -7.54 21.68
N ASP A 267 9.37 -7.42 22.81
CA ASP A 267 9.08 -6.43 23.85
C ASP A 267 9.71 -5.05 23.54
N GLU A 268 9.25 -4.46 22.44
CA GLU A 268 9.65 -3.12 22.06
C GLU A 268 8.46 -2.16 22.05
N GLY A 269 8.64 -0.96 22.61
CA GLY A 269 7.63 0.09 22.60
C GLY A 269 6.26 -0.37 23.13
N ASN A 270 5.21 -0.11 22.37
CA ASN A 270 3.82 -0.48 22.71
C ASN A 270 3.39 -1.86 22.18
N ASN A 271 4.31 -2.70 21.69
CA ASN A 271 3.98 -3.99 21.06
C ASN A 271 3.20 -4.93 22.00
N HIS A 272 3.45 -4.84 23.31
CA HIS A 272 2.70 -5.63 24.30
C HIS A 272 1.17 -5.38 24.26
N LYS A 273 0.75 -4.15 23.95
CA LYS A 273 -0.68 -3.82 23.82
C LYS A 273 -1.30 -4.48 22.60
N VAL A 274 -0.55 -4.56 21.51
CA VAL A 274 -0.99 -5.22 20.28
C VAL A 274 -1.11 -6.73 20.54
N ARG A 275 -0.10 -7.34 21.19
CA ARG A 275 -0.14 -8.77 21.55
C ARG A 275 -1.30 -9.13 22.49
N GLU A 276 -1.54 -8.33 23.53
CA GLU A 276 -2.66 -8.59 24.45
C GLU A 276 -4.01 -8.44 23.72
N ALA A 277 -4.17 -7.43 22.86
CA ALA A 277 -5.38 -7.26 22.05
C ALA A 277 -5.57 -8.42 21.08
N TYR A 278 -4.49 -8.93 20.47
CA TYR A 278 -4.50 -10.10 19.60
C TYR A 278 -4.90 -11.37 20.36
N LEU A 279 -4.30 -11.62 21.53
CA LEU A 279 -4.67 -12.76 22.38
C LEU A 279 -6.14 -12.69 22.82
N GLN A 280 -6.60 -11.50 23.24
CA GLN A 280 -8.00 -11.33 23.64
C GLN A 280 -8.96 -11.57 22.46
N PHE A 281 -8.58 -11.17 21.26
CA PHE A 281 -9.35 -11.45 20.05
C PHE A 281 -9.44 -12.96 19.79
N MET A 282 -8.33 -13.71 19.87
CA MET A 282 -8.32 -15.18 19.76
C MET A 282 -9.25 -15.84 20.77
N VAL A 283 -9.11 -15.44 22.06
CA VAL A 283 -9.92 -15.97 23.16
C VAL A 283 -11.41 -15.71 22.96
N SER A 284 -11.75 -14.48 22.52
CA SER A 284 -13.15 -14.10 22.29
C SER A 284 -13.80 -14.94 21.18
N VAL A 285 -13.11 -15.12 20.06
CA VAL A 285 -13.62 -15.94 18.94
C VAL A 285 -13.74 -17.40 19.33
N ALA A 286 -12.75 -17.96 20.00
CA ALA A 286 -12.80 -19.36 20.48
C ALA A 286 -13.95 -19.58 21.47
N ALA A 287 -14.18 -18.65 22.39
CA ALA A 287 -15.28 -18.72 23.35
C ALA A 287 -16.65 -18.65 22.64
N MET A 288 -16.81 -17.77 21.64
CA MET A 288 -18.03 -17.70 20.84
C MET A 288 -18.34 -19.03 20.14
N LEU A 289 -17.35 -19.64 19.47
CA LEU A 289 -17.56 -20.93 18.80
C LEU A 289 -17.85 -22.08 19.76
N ARG A 290 -17.24 -22.10 20.94
CA ARG A 290 -17.59 -23.07 21.97
C ARG A 290 -19.06 -22.94 22.41
N ALA A 291 -19.53 -21.69 22.60
CA ALA A 291 -20.92 -21.41 22.95
C ALA A 291 -21.88 -21.89 21.84
N ASP A 292 -21.55 -21.61 20.58
CA ASP A 292 -22.35 -22.02 19.43
C ASP A 292 -22.45 -23.55 19.27
N MET A 293 -21.44 -24.27 19.71
CA MET A 293 -21.40 -25.74 19.75
C MET A 293 -22.00 -26.33 21.02
N ASN A 294 -22.57 -25.51 21.89
CA ASN A 294 -23.12 -25.90 23.22
C ASN A 294 -22.08 -26.60 24.13
N LEU A 295 -20.82 -26.23 24.00
CA LEU A 295 -19.76 -26.72 24.85
C LEU A 295 -19.67 -25.92 26.15
N PRO A 296 -19.20 -26.51 27.26
CA PRO A 296 -18.99 -25.79 28.51
C PRO A 296 -18.08 -24.56 28.29
N GLU A 297 -18.46 -23.46 28.92
CA GLU A 297 -17.58 -22.30 29.01
C GLU A 297 -16.37 -22.66 29.88
N ASN A 298 -15.23 -22.89 29.27
CA ASN A 298 -13.98 -23.19 29.97
C ASN A 298 -12.96 -22.08 29.68
N GLY A 299 -13.20 -20.91 30.27
CA GLY A 299 -12.39 -19.72 30.04
C GLY A 299 -10.90 -19.92 30.34
N TYR A 300 -10.56 -20.76 31.33
CA TYR A 300 -9.16 -21.08 31.60
C TYR A 300 -8.51 -21.88 30.47
N LEU A 301 -9.15 -22.95 30.02
CA LEU A 301 -8.66 -23.76 28.89
C LEU A 301 -8.54 -22.93 27.61
N VAL A 302 -9.54 -22.11 27.30
CA VAL A 302 -9.54 -21.27 26.11
C VAL A 302 -8.37 -20.30 26.12
N ARG A 303 -8.15 -19.61 27.25
CA ARG A 303 -7.03 -18.67 27.37
C ARG A 303 -5.67 -19.38 27.32
N GLU A 304 -5.56 -20.53 27.96
CA GLU A 304 -4.33 -21.37 27.97
C GLU A 304 -3.98 -21.83 26.54
N ASP A 305 -4.94 -22.44 25.83
CA ASP A 305 -4.74 -22.90 24.46
C ASP A 305 -4.35 -21.73 23.52
N MET A 306 -5.00 -20.57 23.65
CA MET A 306 -4.70 -19.41 22.80
C MET A 306 -3.37 -18.72 23.19
N ALA A 307 -3.01 -18.74 24.46
CA ALA A 307 -1.69 -18.27 24.91
C ALA A 307 -0.56 -19.15 24.34
N GLN A 308 -0.75 -20.48 24.29
CA GLN A 308 0.20 -21.40 23.66
C GLN A 308 0.29 -21.18 22.14
N VAL A 309 -0.81 -20.81 21.48
CA VAL A 309 -0.79 -20.41 20.06
C VAL A 309 0.04 -19.14 19.84
N LEU A 310 -0.14 -18.13 20.69
CA LEU A 310 0.66 -16.89 20.63
C LEU A 310 2.14 -17.17 20.94
N GLU A 311 2.44 -18.04 21.88
CA GLU A 311 3.82 -18.44 22.20
C GLU A 311 4.48 -19.15 21.02
N LEU A 312 3.79 -20.13 20.42
CA LEU A 312 4.24 -20.79 19.18
C LEU A 312 4.52 -19.75 18.09
N GLU A 313 3.60 -18.84 17.84
CA GLU A 313 3.77 -17.83 16.79
C GLU A 313 4.93 -16.85 17.11
N THR A 314 5.19 -16.59 18.40
CA THR A 314 6.37 -15.83 18.85
C THR A 314 7.67 -16.57 18.53
N GLN A 315 7.73 -17.89 18.71
CA GLN A 315 8.89 -18.68 18.33
C GLN A 315 9.08 -18.70 16.81
N LEU A 316 7.98 -18.80 16.06
CA LEU A 316 8.04 -18.67 14.59
C LEU A 316 8.54 -17.29 14.16
N ALA A 317 8.09 -16.22 14.80
CA ALA A 317 8.58 -14.86 14.55
C ALA A 317 10.09 -14.74 14.80
N ASN A 318 10.58 -15.31 15.90
CA ASN A 318 12.02 -15.37 16.22
C ASN A 318 12.81 -16.11 15.14
N ALA A 319 12.25 -17.17 14.57
CA ALA A 319 12.90 -17.99 13.56
C ALA A 319 12.96 -17.28 12.17
N THR A 320 12.04 -16.34 11.89
CA THR A 320 12.03 -15.61 10.62
C THR A 320 13.19 -14.63 10.53
N ALA A 321 13.75 -14.48 9.33
CA ALA A 321 14.70 -13.41 9.02
C ALA A 321 13.99 -12.05 8.94
N PRO A 322 14.57 -10.98 9.49
CA PRO A 322 14.03 -9.62 9.32
C PRO A 322 14.12 -9.17 7.86
N GLN A 323 13.31 -8.18 7.49
CA GLN A 323 13.18 -7.72 6.11
C GLN A 323 14.50 -7.14 5.58
N GLU A 324 15.29 -6.50 6.42
CA GLU A 324 16.59 -5.93 6.08
C GLU A 324 17.60 -6.98 5.58
N GLU A 325 17.47 -8.23 6.01
CA GLU A 325 18.33 -9.34 5.57
C GLU A 325 17.82 -10.03 4.30
N ARG A 326 16.68 -9.59 3.76
CA ARG A 326 15.97 -10.25 2.66
C ARG A 326 15.89 -9.41 1.38
N HIS A 327 16.59 -8.30 1.28
CA HIS A 327 16.53 -7.42 0.11
C HIS A 327 17.39 -7.91 -1.06
N ASP A 328 18.43 -8.72 -0.80
CA ASP A 328 19.29 -9.30 -1.85
C ASP A 328 18.84 -10.71 -2.22
N VAL A 329 18.06 -10.82 -3.30
CA VAL A 329 17.53 -12.10 -3.79
C VAL A 329 18.63 -13.09 -4.18
N THR A 330 19.84 -12.63 -4.51
CA THR A 330 20.96 -13.52 -4.89
C THR A 330 21.44 -14.35 -3.71
N THR A 331 21.33 -13.82 -2.50
CA THR A 331 21.66 -14.52 -1.25
C THR A 331 20.54 -15.44 -0.76
N LEU A 332 19.30 -15.20 -1.20
CA LEU A 332 18.13 -15.99 -0.81
C LEU A 332 17.95 -17.24 -1.70
N TYR A 333 18.32 -17.15 -2.96
CA TYR A 333 18.06 -18.18 -3.95
C TYR A 333 18.94 -19.42 -3.77
N HIS A 334 18.34 -20.53 -3.35
CA HIS A 334 19.04 -21.83 -3.22
C HIS A 334 18.21 -22.92 -3.90
N ARG A 335 18.64 -23.32 -5.10
CA ARG A 335 18.00 -24.41 -5.85
C ARG A 335 18.57 -25.76 -5.41
N MET A 336 17.68 -26.73 -5.17
CA MET A 336 18.04 -28.06 -4.74
C MET A 336 16.99 -29.10 -5.14
N GLY A 337 17.37 -30.39 -5.22
CA GLY A 337 16.44 -31.49 -5.42
C GLY A 337 15.71 -31.87 -4.13
N LEU A 338 14.64 -32.70 -4.26
CA LEU A 338 13.81 -33.10 -3.12
C LEU A 338 14.58 -33.94 -2.08
N GLU A 339 15.52 -34.80 -2.53
CA GLU A 339 16.38 -35.60 -1.63
C GLU A 339 17.29 -34.69 -0.79
N GLU A 340 17.88 -33.69 -1.43
CA GLU A 340 18.72 -32.70 -0.74
C GLU A 340 17.89 -31.85 0.26
N LEU A 341 16.69 -31.43 -0.14
CA LEU A 341 15.75 -30.74 0.74
C LEU A 341 15.43 -31.57 1.98
N GLN A 342 15.08 -32.86 1.78
CA GLN A 342 14.78 -33.78 2.88
C GLN A 342 15.97 -33.98 3.82
N ASN A 343 17.18 -34.11 3.27
CA ASN A 343 18.38 -34.32 4.06
C ASN A 343 18.83 -33.09 4.84
N LYS A 344 18.65 -31.89 4.28
CA LYS A 344 19.09 -30.63 4.90
C LYS A 344 18.07 -30.06 5.87
N PHE A 345 16.78 -30.27 5.62
CA PHE A 345 15.67 -29.66 6.37
C PHE A 345 14.59 -30.70 6.71
N GLY A 346 15.01 -31.92 6.97
CA GLY A 346 14.12 -33.02 7.24
C GLY A 346 13.59 -33.03 8.65
N LEU A 347 12.92 -31.93 9.06
CA LEU A 347 12.20 -31.75 10.30
C LEU A 347 11.76 -33.11 10.86
N LYS A 348 12.03 -33.47 12.11
CA LYS A 348 11.82 -34.81 12.67
C LYS A 348 10.51 -35.46 12.23
N GLY A 349 10.62 -36.39 11.30
CA GLY A 349 9.49 -37.11 10.74
C GLY A 349 8.70 -36.37 9.66
N PHE A 350 8.97 -35.11 9.36
CA PHE A 350 8.29 -34.37 8.28
C PHE A 350 8.77 -34.84 6.90
N ASN A 351 7.84 -35.24 6.06
CA ASN A 351 8.11 -35.75 4.74
C ASN A 351 7.82 -34.67 3.67
N TRP A 352 8.86 -34.00 3.19
CA TRP A 352 8.75 -32.95 2.17
C TRP A 352 8.10 -33.44 0.89
N THR A 353 8.47 -34.64 0.41
CA THR A 353 7.90 -35.21 -0.81
C THR A 353 6.40 -35.45 -0.63
N LEU A 354 5.96 -36.00 0.51
CA LEU A 354 4.55 -36.19 0.81
C LEU A 354 3.80 -34.85 0.86
N PHE A 355 4.35 -33.85 1.54
CA PHE A 355 3.74 -32.52 1.65
C PHE A 355 3.55 -31.88 0.27
N ILE A 356 4.62 -31.77 -0.52
CA ILE A 356 4.59 -31.12 -1.84
C ILE A 356 3.66 -31.89 -2.79
N GLN A 357 3.75 -33.23 -2.82
CA GLN A 357 2.86 -34.04 -3.64
C GLN A 357 1.39 -33.90 -3.23
N SER A 358 1.10 -33.80 -1.94
CA SER A 358 -0.26 -33.57 -1.44
C SER A 358 -0.83 -32.24 -1.88
N VAL A 359 -0.02 -31.17 -1.88
CA VAL A 359 -0.41 -29.84 -2.40
C VAL A 359 -0.72 -29.94 -3.91
N LEU A 360 0.20 -30.54 -4.69
CA LEU A 360 0.08 -30.64 -6.15
C LEU A 360 -1.01 -31.60 -6.62
N SER A 361 -1.42 -32.56 -5.78
CA SER A 361 -2.50 -33.51 -6.11
C SER A 361 -3.84 -32.80 -6.39
N SER A 362 -4.06 -31.64 -5.78
CA SER A 362 -5.23 -30.79 -6.01
C SER A 362 -5.40 -30.34 -7.47
N VAL A 363 -4.29 -30.28 -8.20
CA VAL A 363 -4.23 -29.90 -9.63
C VAL A 363 -3.78 -31.08 -10.51
N LYS A 364 -3.73 -32.30 -9.97
CA LYS A 364 -3.36 -33.54 -10.66
C LYS A 364 -1.94 -33.53 -11.24
N ILE A 365 -1.04 -32.74 -10.67
CA ILE A 365 0.38 -32.73 -11.01
C ILE A 365 1.11 -33.76 -10.14
N LYS A 366 1.96 -34.60 -10.79
CA LYS A 366 2.87 -35.49 -10.12
C LYS A 366 4.27 -34.90 -10.09
N LEU A 367 4.96 -35.12 -8.98
CA LEU A 367 6.37 -34.76 -8.85
C LEU A 367 7.20 -35.60 -9.81
N LEU A 368 8.19 -34.96 -10.41
CA LEU A 368 9.20 -35.65 -11.24
C LEU A 368 10.26 -36.27 -10.33
N PRO A 369 10.96 -37.37 -10.80
CA PRO A 369 12.04 -37.94 -10.02
C PRO A 369 13.21 -36.98 -9.76
N ASP A 370 13.41 -36.02 -10.66
CA ASP A 370 14.44 -34.98 -10.64
C ASP A 370 13.84 -33.60 -10.34
N GLU A 371 12.71 -33.53 -9.64
CA GLU A 371 12.07 -32.28 -9.30
C GLU A 371 13.00 -31.40 -8.45
N GLU A 372 13.15 -30.16 -8.87
CA GLU A 372 13.91 -29.16 -8.16
C GLU A 372 12.99 -28.12 -7.51
N VAL A 373 13.42 -27.58 -6.40
CA VAL A 373 12.77 -26.49 -5.67
C VAL A 373 13.76 -25.37 -5.39
N VAL A 374 13.27 -24.16 -5.17
CA VAL A 374 14.06 -23.01 -4.69
C VAL A 374 13.70 -22.75 -3.25
N VAL A 375 14.68 -22.69 -2.38
CA VAL A 375 14.52 -22.38 -0.95
C VAL A 375 15.06 -21.00 -0.66
N TYR A 376 14.19 -20.10 -0.22
CA TYR A 376 14.53 -18.73 0.22
C TYR A 376 14.74 -18.65 1.74
N GLY A 377 13.89 -19.30 2.51
CA GLY A 377 13.85 -19.22 3.98
C GLY A 377 14.80 -20.17 4.70
N ILE A 378 16.05 -20.34 4.27
CA ILE A 378 17.01 -21.28 4.89
C ILE A 378 17.19 -21.06 6.40
N PRO A 379 17.43 -19.84 6.92
CA PRO A 379 17.56 -19.63 8.37
C PRO A 379 16.32 -20.05 9.13
N TYR A 380 15.15 -19.72 8.58
CA TYR A 380 13.87 -20.09 9.17
C TYR A 380 13.69 -21.61 9.23
N LEU A 381 13.92 -22.32 8.11
CA LEU A 381 13.73 -23.78 8.05
C LEU A 381 14.66 -24.55 9.01
N ARG A 382 15.87 -24.04 9.26
CA ARG A 382 16.79 -24.62 10.24
C ARG A 382 16.24 -24.55 11.67
N ASN A 383 15.60 -23.44 12.00
CA ASN A 383 15.04 -23.21 13.33
C ASN A 383 13.65 -23.86 13.50
N LEU A 384 12.96 -24.13 12.40
CA LEU A 384 11.60 -24.69 12.43
C LEU A 384 11.55 -26.11 13.02
N GLU A 385 12.61 -26.91 12.83
CA GLU A 385 12.70 -28.26 13.39
C GLU A 385 12.56 -28.26 14.91
N ASP A 386 13.34 -27.42 15.58
CA ASP A 386 13.31 -27.32 17.05
C ASP A 386 11.94 -26.84 17.54
N ILE A 387 11.26 -25.95 16.81
CA ILE A 387 9.94 -25.42 17.14
C ILE A 387 8.87 -26.52 17.03
N ILE A 388 8.86 -27.26 15.93
CA ILE A 388 7.86 -28.33 15.70
C ILE A 388 7.96 -29.43 16.79
N ASP A 389 9.15 -29.75 17.24
CA ASP A 389 9.37 -30.77 18.27
C ASP A 389 8.86 -30.39 19.67
N VAL A 390 8.84 -29.11 19.98
CA VAL A 390 8.43 -28.63 21.31
C VAL A 390 6.92 -28.62 21.47
N TYR A 391 6.17 -28.35 20.41
CA TYR A 391 4.73 -28.12 20.50
C TYR A 391 3.92 -29.37 20.14
N SER A 392 2.85 -29.59 20.90
CA SER A 392 1.93 -30.73 20.69
C SER A 392 1.13 -30.57 19.39
N ALA A 393 0.64 -31.70 18.85
CA ALA A 393 -0.30 -31.72 17.72
C ALA A 393 -1.54 -30.83 18.00
N ARG A 394 -2.00 -30.78 19.26
CA ARG A 394 -3.11 -29.93 19.70
C ARG A 394 -2.79 -28.44 19.50
N THR A 395 -1.62 -28.00 19.93
CA THR A 395 -1.19 -26.59 19.79
C THR A 395 -0.99 -26.23 18.33
N MET A 396 -0.37 -27.13 17.54
CA MET A 396 -0.21 -26.94 16.11
C MET A 396 -1.55 -26.81 15.37
N GLN A 397 -2.50 -27.70 15.67
CA GLN A 397 -3.82 -27.63 15.07
C GLN A 397 -4.60 -26.39 15.52
N ASN A 398 -4.48 -25.97 16.78
CA ASN A 398 -5.05 -24.71 17.25
C ASN A 398 -4.50 -23.52 16.45
N TYR A 399 -3.21 -23.51 16.16
CA TYR A 399 -2.56 -22.48 15.37
C TYR A 399 -3.06 -22.46 13.91
N LEU A 400 -3.08 -23.62 13.24
CA LEU A 400 -3.54 -23.73 11.85
C LEU A 400 -5.01 -23.30 11.73
N ALA A 401 -5.86 -23.77 12.62
CA ALA A 401 -7.27 -23.39 12.66
C ALA A 401 -7.44 -21.88 12.92
N TRP A 402 -6.70 -21.31 13.86
CA TRP A 402 -6.73 -19.88 14.12
C TRP A 402 -6.35 -19.06 12.87
N ARG A 403 -5.32 -19.45 12.15
CA ARG A 403 -4.90 -18.74 10.94
C ARG A 403 -5.98 -18.77 9.84
N LEU A 404 -6.74 -19.86 9.72
CA LEU A 404 -7.90 -19.92 8.85
C LEU A 404 -9.05 -19.05 9.36
N VAL A 405 -9.36 -19.12 10.65
CA VAL A 405 -10.39 -18.30 11.31
C VAL A 405 -10.12 -16.82 11.12
N LEU A 406 -8.89 -16.38 11.41
CA LEU A 406 -8.44 -14.99 11.25
C LEU A 406 -8.72 -14.45 9.83
N ASP A 407 -8.48 -15.29 8.82
CA ASP A 407 -8.74 -14.95 7.42
C ASP A 407 -10.24 -14.85 7.09
N ARG A 408 -11.10 -15.63 7.76
CA ARG A 408 -12.51 -15.73 7.42
C ARG A 408 -13.45 -14.84 8.25
N ILE A 409 -12.94 -14.17 9.27
CA ILE A 409 -13.72 -13.30 10.19
C ILE A 409 -14.56 -12.27 9.41
N SER A 410 -14.00 -11.62 8.40
CA SER A 410 -14.71 -10.59 7.61
C SER A 410 -15.91 -11.16 6.82
N SER A 411 -15.97 -12.48 6.63
CA SER A 411 -17.07 -13.14 5.91
C SER A 411 -18.19 -13.65 6.83
N LEU A 412 -18.08 -13.41 8.14
CA LEU A 412 -19.02 -13.84 9.17
C LEU A 412 -19.92 -12.69 9.64
N SER A 413 -20.78 -13.00 10.62
CA SER A 413 -21.69 -12.04 11.25
C SER A 413 -20.97 -10.93 11.99
N GLN A 414 -21.68 -9.83 12.28
CA GLN A 414 -21.13 -8.63 12.90
C GLN A 414 -20.44 -8.89 14.24
N ARG A 415 -20.94 -9.80 15.07
CA ARG A 415 -20.33 -10.12 16.38
C ARG A 415 -18.88 -10.56 16.29
N PHE A 416 -18.47 -11.23 15.20
CA PHE A 416 -17.07 -11.63 14.96
C PHE A 416 -16.20 -10.43 14.59
N LYS A 417 -16.73 -9.49 13.81
CA LYS A 417 -16.05 -8.21 13.50
C LYS A 417 -15.88 -7.36 14.77
N ASP A 418 -16.90 -7.32 15.61
CA ASP A 418 -16.87 -6.63 16.91
C ASP A 418 -15.78 -7.21 17.84
N ALA A 419 -15.59 -8.53 17.85
CA ALA A 419 -14.51 -9.18 18.59
C ALA A 419 -13.12 -8.75 18.15
N ARG A 420 -12.95 -8.33 16.88
CA ARG A 420 -11.69 -7.84 16.30
C ARG A 420 -11.42 -6.36 16.61
N ALA A 421 -12.42 -5.59 17.04
CA ALA A 421 -12.37 -4.13 17.10
C ALA A 421 -11.18 -3.59 17.94
N ASN A 422 -10.90 -4.15 19.10
CA ASN A 422 -9.79 -3.71 19.95
C ASN A 422 -8.41 -4.01 19.32
N TYR A 423 -8.29 -5.14 18.65
CA TYR A 423 -7.07 -5.50 17.92
C TYR A 423 -6.83 -4.52 16.74
N ARG A 424 -7.88 -4.19 15.99
CA ARG A 424 -7.81 -3.16 14.95
C ARG A 424 -7.38 -1.81 15.50
N LYS A 425 -7.92 -1.42 16.67
CA LYS A 425 -7.54 -0.16 17.31
C LYS A 425 -6.06 -0.12 17.68
N ALA A 426 -5.53 -1.22 18.21
CA ALA A 426 -4.14 -1.31 18.60
C ALA A 426 -3.18 -1.23 17.38
N LEU A 427 -3.57 -1.81 16.24
CA LEU A 427 -2.77 -1.81 15.01
C LEU A 427 -2.95 -0.55 14.15
N TYR A 428 -4.18 -0.10 13.99
CA TYR A 428 -4.58 0.87 12.96
C TYR A 428 -5.12 2.19 13.51
N GLY A 429 -5.31 2.27 14.82
CA GLY A 429 -5.86 3.47 15.49
C GLY A 429 -7.38 3.63 15.32
N THR A 430 -8.09 2.67 14.74
CA THR A 430 -9.55 2.71 14.56
C THR A 430 -10.22 1.39 14.89
N THR A 431 -11.43 1.46 15.49
CA THR A 431 -12.31 0.30 15.71
C THR A 431 -13.35 0.15 14.59
N VAL A 432 -13.54 1.18 13.77
CA VAL A 432 -14.63 1.25 12.78
C VAL A 432 -14.27 0.42 11.55
N GLU A 433 -15.14 -0.51 11.21
CA GLU A 433 -15.02 -1.30 9.97
C GLU A 433 -15.50 -0.49 8.76
N GLU A 434 -15.08 -0.91 7.58
CA GLU A 434 -15.53 -0.30 6.33
C GLU A 434 -17.03 -0.54 6.11
N VAL A 435 -17.70 0.39 5.44
CA VAL A 435 -19.12 0.24 5.09
C VAL A 435 -19.29 -0.92 4.13
N ARG A 436 -20.39 -1.68 4.29
CA ARG A 436 -20.58 -2.97 3.62
C ARG A 436 -20.36 -2.94 2.11
N TRP A 437 -20.95 -1.96 1.42
CA TRP A 437 -20.84 -1.92 -0.03
C TRP A 437 -19.38 -1.70 -0.51
N ARG A 438 -18.54 -0.93 0.23
CA ARG A 438 -17.13 -0.75 -0.11
C ARG A 438 -16.35 -2.03 0.11
N GLU A 439 -16.57 -2.70 1.23
CA GLU A 439 -16.00 -4.02 1.51
C GLU A 439 -16.32 -5.00 0.37
N CYS A 440 -17.59 -5.03 -0.07
CA CYS A 440 -18.04 -5.92 -1.13
C CYS A 440 -17.49 -5.56 -2.51
N VAL A 441 -17.43 -4.27 -2.87
CA VAL A 441 -16.83 -3.81 -4.13
C VAL A 441 -15.34 -4.19 -4.18
N SER A 442 -14.59 -3.90 -3.12
CA SER A 442 -13.17 -4.23 -3.03
C SER A 442 -12.94 -5.74 -3.11
N TYR A 443 -13.75 -6.53 -2.40
CA TYR A 443 -13.68 -7.98 -2.43
C TYR A 443 -13.91 -8.56 -3.83
N VAL A 444 -14.96 -8.11 -4.53
CA VAL A 444 -15.27 -8.60 -5.89
C VAL A 444 -14.20 -8.16 -6.88
N ASN A 445 -13.70 -6.93 -6.78
CA ASN A 445 -12.61 -6.44 -7.62
C ASN A 445 -11.33 -7.29 -7.46
N SER A 446 -10.97 -7.65 -6.23
CA SER A 446 -9.77 -8.45 -5.95
C SER A 446 -9.88 -9.91 -6.36
N ASN A 447 -11.10 -10.47 -6.40
CA ASN A 447 -11.31 -11.90 -6.69
C ASN A 447 -11.80 -12.18 -8.12
N MET A 448 -12.26 -11.15 -8.83
CA MET A 448 -12.75 -11.25 -10.21
C MET A 448 -12.21 -10.08 -11.06
N GLU A 449 -10.92 -9.89 -11.02
CA GLU A 449 -10.19 -8.75 -11.58
C GLU A 449 -10.50 -8.48 -13.06
N GLY A 450 -10.52 -9.52 -13.88
CA GLY A 450 -10.78 -9.40 -15.31
C GLY A 450 -12.22 -8.97 -15.60
N ALA A 451 -13.20 -9.56 -14.90
CA ALA A 451 -14.60 -9.22 -15.07
C ALA A 451 -14.91 -7.79 -14.60
N VAL A 452 -14.44 -7.43 -13.40
CA VAL A 452 -14.62 -6.08 -12.83
C VAL A 452 -13.83 -5.05 -13.64
N GLY A 453 -12.61 -5.36 -14.04
CA GLY A 453 -11.78 -4.52 -14.90
C GLY A 453 -12.48 -4.20 -16.23
N SER A 454 -13.15 -5.17 -16.85
CA SER A 454 -13.92 -4.95 -18.08
C SER A 454 -15.06 -3.95 -17.91
N LEU A 455 -15.73 -3.97 -16.76
CA LEU A 455 -16.79 -3.02 -16.43
C LEU A 455 -16.23 -1.62 -16.18
N TYR A 456 -15.15 -1.52 -15.40
CA TYR A 456 -14.49 -0.25 -15.09
C TYR A 456 -13.98 0.45 -16.35
N VAL A 457 -13.28 -0.28 -17.21
CA VAL A 457 -12.67 0.29 -18.42
C VAL A 457 -13.75 0.81 -19.38
N ARG A 458 -14.86 0.09 -19.54
CA ARG A 458 -15.99 0.54 -20.39
C ARG A 458 -16.63 1.82 -19.89
N GLU A 459 -16.70 1.99 -18.57
CA GLU A 459 -17.35 3.14 -17.94
C GLU A 459 -16.42 4.36 -17.84
N ALA A 460 -15.16 4.18 -17.44
CA ALA A 460 -14.31 5.26 -16.98
C ALA A 460 -13.03 5.50 -17.79
N PHE A 461 -12.59 4.55 -18.65
CA PHE A 461 -11.29 4.69 -19.31
C PHE A 461 -11.42 5.13 -20.77
N PRO A 462 -10.78 6.25 -21.20
CA PRO A 462 -10.82 6.72 -22.58
C PRO A 462 -10.12 5.74 -23.54
N ARG A 463 -10.73 5.46 -24.70
CA ARG A 463 -10.23 4.48 -25.68
C ARG A 463 -8.82 4.78 -26.20
N ASP A 464 -8.45 6.05 -26.30
CA ASP A 464 -7.16 6.54 -26.81
C ASP A 464 -6.15 6.88 -25.68
N GLY A 465 -6.46 6.52 -24.45
CA GLY A 465 -5.60 6.75 -23.27
C GLY A 465 -4.29 5.99 -23.33
N LYS A 466 -4.30 4.74 -23.84
CA LYS A 466 -3.11 3.88 -23.90
C LYS A 466 -1.98 4.50 -24.74
N ASP A 467 -2.28 5.08 -25.90
CA ASP A 467 -1.25 5.61 -26.81
C ASP A 467 -0.56 6.86 -26.23
N ALA A 468 -1.31 7.73 -25.57
CA ALA A 468 -0.73 8.91 -24.92
C ALA A 468 0.20 8.53 -23.75
N VAL A 469 -0.14 7.50 -22.98
CA VAL A 469 0.73 7.00 -21.90
C VAL A 469 1.96 6.30 -22.48
N ARG A 470 1.81 5.55 -23.57
CA ARG A 470 2.95 4.92 -24.26
C ARG A 470 3.97 5.96 -24.75
N GLU A 471 3.50 7.07 -25.29
CA GLU A 471 4.38 8.17 -25.69
C GLU A 471 5.17 8.73 -24.51
N LEU A 472 4.56 8.87 -23.34
CA LEU A 472 5.26 9.29 -22.12
C LEU A 472 6.30 8.25 -21.68
N ILE A 473 5.96 6.96 -21.73
CA ILE A 473 6.88 5.87 -21.39
C ILE A 473 8.11 5.94 -22.30
N ASP A 474 7.93 6.07 -23.60
CA ASP A 474 9.03 6.16 -24.56
C ASP A 474 9.95 7.35 -24.30
N LYS A 475 9.38 8.52 -23.95
CA LYS A 475 10.15 9.72 -23.62
C LYS A 475 10.97 9.55 -22.33
N VAL A 476 10.37 9.01 -21.27
CA VAL A 476 11.05 8.80 -19.99
C VAL A 476 12.12 7.71 -20.12
N ARG A 477 11.83 6.61 -20.84
CA ARG A 477 12.77 5.53 -21.14
C ARG A 477 13.99 6.04 -21.91
N ALA A 478 13.78 6.84 -22.96
CA ALA A 478 14.86 7.43 -23.74
C ALA A 478 15.78 8.30 -22.88
N VAL A 479 15.21 9.10 -21.98
CA VAL A 479 15.99 9.93 -21.04
C VAL A 479 16.74 9.08 -20.01
N PHE A 480 16.16 7.98 -19.53
CA PHE A 480 16.89 7.06 -18.65
C PHE A 480 18.12 6.51 -19.35
N VAL A 481 17.98 6.05 -20.60
CA VAL A 481 19.10 5.54 -21.42
C VAL A 481 20.19 6.60 -21.63
N GLU A 482 19.80 7.84 -21.97
CA GLU A 482 20.75 8.97 -22.11
C GLU A 482 21.44 9.30 -20.78
N THR A 483 20.75 9.20 -19.66
CA THR A 483 21.30 9.47 -18.33
C THR A 483 22.41 8.47 -17.95
N LEU A 484 22.34 7.23 -18.43
CA LEU A 484 23.40 6.24 -18.19
C LEU A 484 24.77 6.71 -18.70
N ASP A 485 24.84 7.42 -19.81
CA ASP A 485 26.08 7.94 -20.39
C ASP A 485 26.73 9.02 -19.50
N GLU A 486 25.93 9.72 -18.69
CA GLU A 486 26.40 10.76 -17.75
C GLU A 486 27.01 10.18 -16.46
N LEU A 487 26.79 8.91 -16.16
CA LEU A 487 27.19 8.30 -14.89
C LEU A 487 28.68 7.98 -14.89
N GLY A 488 29.46 8.74 -14.11
CA GLY A 488 30.90 8.53 -13.97
C GLY A 488 31.28 7.32 -13.13
N TRP A 489 30.35 6.81 -12.31
CA TRP A 489 30.58 5.66 -11.43
C TRP A 489 30.35 4.29 -12.11
N MET A 490 29.77 4.25 -13.29
CA MET A 490 29.50 3.03 -14.05
C MET A 490 30.44 2.92 -15.26
N ASP A 491 31.04 1.74 -15.49
CA ASP A 491 31.86 1.48 -16.64
C ASP A 491 31.07 1.25 -17.93
N GLU A 492 31.72 1.40 -19.08
CA GLU A 492 31.07 1.35 -20.40
C GLU A 492 30.44 -0.05 -20.71
N ALA A 493 31.02 -1.14 -20.20
CA ALA A 493 30.48 -2.48 -20.43
C ALA A 493 29.14 -2.65 -19.68
N SER A 494 29.08 -2.19 -18.42
CA SER A 494 27.85 -2.20 -17.62
C SER A 494 26.82 -1.24 -18.17
N LYS A 495 27.20 -0.02 -18.60
CA LYS A 495 26.29 0.95 -19.23
C LYS A 495 25.59 0.35 -20.45
N LYS A 496 26.33 -0.31 -21.33
CA LYS A 496 25.76 -0.92 -22.53
C LYS A 496 24.70 -1.97 -22.17
N LYS A 497 24.96 -2.83 -21.18
CA LYS A 497 24.00 -3.83 -20.73
C LYS A 497 22.79 -3.19 -20.04
N ALA A 498 23.00 -2.13 -19.28
CA ALA A 498 21.92 -1.35 -18.66
C ALA A 498 21.02 -0.72 -19.75
N GLN A 499 21.60 -0.14 -20.81
CA GLN A 499 20.86 0.40 -21.96
C GLN A 499 20.05 -0.69 -22.66
N GLU A 500 20.66 -1.88 -22.91
CA GLU A 500 19.95 -3.02 -23.49
C GLU A 500 18.77 -3.46 -22.62
N LYS A 501 18.95 -3.49 -21.31
CA LYS A 501 17.88 -3.86 -20.35
C LYS A 501 16.76 -2.84 -20.35
N ALA A 502 17.06 -1.54 -20.26
CA ALA A 502 16.07 -0.47 -20.28
C ALA A 502 15.23 -0.48 -21.57
N MET A 503 15.88 -0.70 -22.72
CA MET A 503 15.20 -0.81 -24.02
C MET A 503 14.37 -2.08 -24.17
N SER A 504 14.66 -3.12 -23.39
CA SER A 504 13.94 -4.40 -23.41
C SER A 504 12.77 -4.45 -22.42
N ILE A 505 12.58 -3.42 -21.59
CA ILE A 505 11.45 -3.36 -20.65
C ILE A 505 10.14 -3.46 -21.42
N GLN A 506 9.34 -4.46 -21.08
CA GLN A 506 7.99 -4.65 -21.62
C GLN A 506 7.02 -3.71 -20.88
N GLU A 507 5.94 -3.31 -21.54
CA GLU A 507 4.95 -2.41 -20.99
C GLU A 507 3.54 -2.98 -21.06
N GLN A 508 2.80 -2.86 -19.97
CA GLN A 508 1.37 -3.14 -19.91
C GLN A 508 0.63 -1.88 -19.48
N ILE A 509 -0.26 -1.38 -20.34
CA ILE A 509 -0.91 -0.08 -20.14
C ILE A 509 -2.43 -0.27 -20.10
N GLY A 510 -3.04 0.16 -19.00
CA GLY A 510 -4.48 0.26 -18.81
C GLY A 510 -5.14 -1.08 -18.53
N TYR A 511 -5.21 -1.98 -19.51
CA TYR A 511 -5.93 -3.24 -19.44
C TYR A 511 -5.51 -4.19 -20.58
N PRO A 512 -5.68 -5.51 -20.41
CA PRO A 512 -5.48 -6.47 -21.50
C PRO A 512 -6.67 -6.41 -22.48
N ASP A 513 -6.39 -6.38 -23.78
CA ASP A 513 -7.41 -6.13 -24.81
C ASP A 513 -8.53 -7.15 -24.79
N TYR A 514 -8.23 -8.43 -24.49
CA TYR A 514 -9.22 -9.52 -24.49
C TYR A 514 -10.41 -9.31 -23.55
N ILE A 515 -10.28 -8.49 -22.47
CA ILE A 515 -11.40 -8.28 -21.54
C ILE A 515 -12.55 -7.48 -22.16
N LEU A 516 -12.27 -6.68 -23.20
CA LEU A 516 -13.26 -5.90 -23.93
C LEU A 516 -13.79 -6.61 -25.17
N GLU A 517 -13.11 -7.64 -25.65
CA GLU A 517 -13.49 -8.40 -26.84
C GLU A 517 -14.67 -9.33 -26.55
N GLU A 518 -15.87 -9.01 -27.05
CA GLU A 518 -17.08 -9.79 -26.79
C GLU A 518 -17.02 -11.23 -27.33
N ARG A 519 -16.26 -11.44 -28.42
CA ARG A 519 -16.09 -12.76 -29.05
C ARG A 519 -15.01 -13.61 -28.38
N ASN A 520 -14.17 -13.02 -27.56
CA ASN A 520 -13.09 -13.71 -26.85
C ASN A 520 -13.67 -14.41 -25.63
N LYS A 521 -13.54 -15.73 -25.57
CA LYS A 521 -14.06 -16.55 -24.46
C LYS A 521 -13.12 -16.64 -23.27
N HIS A 522 -11.89 -16.17 -23.40
CA HIS A 522 -10.85 -16.33 -22.39
C HIS A 522 -11.32 -15.84 -21.00
N LEU A 523 -11.93 -14.65 -20.94
CA LEU A 523 -12.45 -14.10 -19.69
C LEU A 523 -13.53 -14.97 -19.05
N ASP A 524 -14.41 -15.59 -19.85
CA ASP A 524 -15.48 -16.46 -19.32
C ASP A 524 -14.92 -17.84 -18.91
N GLU A 525 -13.89 -18.33 -19.61
CA GLU A 525 -13.20 -19.59 -19.30
C GLU A 525 -12.43 -19.51 -18.01
N GLU A 526 -11.82 -18.36 -17.71
CA GLU A 526 -11.06 -18.09 -16.47
C GLU A 526 -11.91 -18.34 -15.21
N TYR A 527 -13.18 -17.95 -15.25
CA TYR A 527 -14.12 -18.10 -14.12
C TYR A 527 -15.12 -19.26 -14.31
N SER A 528 -14.91 -20.14 -15.30
CA SER A 528 -15.86 -21.21 -15.65
C SER A 528 -16.17 -22.15 -14.49
N ASN A 529 -15.16 -22.47 -13.66
CA ASN A 529 -15.26 -23.41 -12.54
C ASN A 529 -15.96 -22.82 -11.29
N LEU A 530 -16.26 -21.51 -11.27
CA LEU A 530 -16.92 -20.86 -10.16
C LEU A 530 -18.45 -20.97 -10.32
N ASN A 531 -19.13 -21.36 -9.25
CA ASN A 531 -20.58 -21.45 -9.20
C ASN A 531 -21.11 -20.78 -7.95
N PHE A 532 -21.39 -19.47 -8.05
CA PHE A 532 -21.81 -18.64 -6.93
C PHE A 532 -23.31 -18.69 -6.68
N SER A 533 -23.67 -18.52 -5.41
CA SER A 533 -25.07 -18.39 -4.94
C SER A 533 -25.22 -17.12 -4.09
N GLU A 534 -26.36 -16.43 -4.22
CA GLU A 534 -26.65 -15.20 -3.46
C GLU A 534 -26.73 -15.42 -1.93
N ASP A 535 -27.05 -16.63 -1.50
CA ASP A 535 -27.21 -16.97 -0.08
C ASP A 535 -25.98 -17.64 0.53
N GLN A 536 -24.87 -17.77 -0.21
CA GLN A 536 -23.69 -18.53 0.18
C GLN A 536 -22.39 -17.71 0.06
N TYR A 537 -22.40 -16.49 0.61
CA TYR A 537 -21.23 -15.60 0.51
C TYR A 537 -19.93 -16.25 1.03
N PHE A 538 -19.99 -16.93 2.17
CA PHE A 538 -18.84 -17.60 2.76
C PHE A 538 -18.28 -18.70 1.84
N GLU A 539 -19.13 -19.56 1.31
CA GLU A 539 -18.74 -20.64 0.39
C GLU A 539 -18.28 -20.11 -0.96
N ASN A 540 -18.89 -19.02 -1.47
CA ASN A 540 -18.40 -18.32 -2.66
C ASN A 540 -16.94 -17.87 -2.45
N GLY A 541 -16.60 -17.38 -1.25
CA GLY A 541 -15.25 -17.03 -0.87
C GLY A 541 -14.30 -18.23 -0.88
N LEU A 542 -14.73 -19.39 -0.36
CA LEU A 542 -13.94 -20.62 -0.40
C LEU A 542 -13.67 -21.09 -1.83
N GLN A 543 -14.66 -20.97 -2.73
CA GLN A 543 -14.47 -21.27 -4.15
C GLN A 543 -13.40 -20.39 -4.78
N ASN A 544 -13.41 -19.07 -4.48
CA ASN A 544 -12.37 -18.14 -4.95
C ASN A 544 -10.97 -18.52 -4.44
N LEU A 545 -10.83 -18.84 -3.17
CA LEU A 545 -9.56 -19.26 -2.59
C LEU A 545 -9.03 -20.52 -3.25
N LYS A 546 -9.85 -21.55 -3.37
CA LYS A 546 -9.51 -22.80 -4.04
C LYS A 546 -9.13 -22.58 -5.51
N ALA A 547 -9.91 -21.81 -6.25
CA ALA A 547 -9.62 -21.49 -7.64
C ALA A 547 -8.30 -20.71 -7.78
N GLY A 548 -8.02 -19.77 -6.89
CA GLY A 548 -6.76 -19.04 -6.83
C GLY A 548 -5.55 -19.96 -6.61
N ALA A 549 -5.64 -20.85 -5.62
CA ALA A 549 -4.60 -21.85 -5.35
C ALA A 549 -4.36 -22.74 -6.58
N GLN A 550 -5.41 -23.25 -7.19
CA GLN A 550 -5.31 -24.11 -8.37
C GLN A 550 -4.70 -23.38 -9.57
N ARG A 551 -5.07 -22.13 -9.85
CA ARG A 551 -4.47 -21.34 -10.93
C ARG A 551 -2.97 -21.16 -10.73
N SER A 552 -2.53 -20.87 -9.50
CA SER A 552 -1.12 -20.71 -9.17
C SER A 552 -0.35 -22.03 -9.33
N LEU A 553 -0.85 -23.12 -8.75
CA LEU A 553 -0.18 -24.42 -8.76
C LEU A 553 -0.07 -25.06 -10.17
N LYS A 554 -1.10 -24.89 -11.02
CA LYS A 554 -1.10 -25.40 -12.40
C LYS A 554 0.05 -24.85 -13.24
N LYS A 555 0.48 -23.62 -12.98
CA LYS A 555 1.59 -22.97 -13.69
C LYS A 555 2.87 -23.79 -13.67
N LEU A 556 3.09 -24.65 -12.66
CA LEU A 556 4.30 -25.46 -12.54
C LEU A 556 4.64 -26.25 -13.82
N ARG A 557 3.64 -26.67 -14.59
CA ARG A 557 3.84 -27.41 -15.85
C ARG A 557 3.49 -26.62 -17.11
N GLU A 558 3.23 -25.34 -16.95
CA GLU A 558 2.90 -24.43 -18.04
C GLU A 558 4.12 -23.56 -18.40
N LYS A 559 4.24 -23.22 -19.69
CA LYS A 559 5.21 -22.21 -20.11
C LYS A 559 4.82 -20.85 -19.55
N VAL A 560 5.83 -20.06 -19.24
CA VAL A 560 5.59 -18.68 -18.81
C VAL A 560 4.99 -17.87 -19.95
N ASP A 561 3.82 -17.28 -19.72
CA ASP A 561 3.19 -16.32 -20.61
C ASP A 561 3.63 -14.90 -20.22
N GLN A 562 4.49 -14.29 -21.02
CA GLN A 562 4.98 -12.93 -20.80
C GLN A 562 3.89 -11.85 -20.96
N ASN A 563 2.79 -12.16 -21.65
CA ASN A 563 1.68 -11.23 -21.86
C ASN A 563 0.61 -11.31 -20.78
N LEU A 564 0.71 -12.27 -19.86
CA LEU A 564 -0.24 -12.44 -18.77
C LEU A 564 -0.26 -11.20 -17.88
N TRP A 565 -1.45 -10.65 -17.66
CA TRP A 565 -1.68 -9.62 -16.65
C TRP A 565 -1.80 -10.27 -15.28
N ILE A 566 -0.99 -9.79 -14.32
CA ILE A 566 -0.98 -10.30 -12.94
C ILE A 566 -1.79 -9.42 -11.99
N ILE A 567 -2.34 -8.31 -12.48
CA ILE A 567 -3.20 -7.38 -11.73
C ILE A 567 -4.34 -6.89 -12.61
N GLY A 568 -5.49 -6.59 -12.00
CA GLY A 568 -6.66 -6.08 -12.70
C GLY A 568 -6.53 -4.63 -13.15
N ALA A 569 -7.41 -4.21 -14.08
CA ALA A 569 -7.42 -2.85 -14.61
C ALA A 569 -7.94 -1.79 -13.59
N ALA A 570 -8.85 -2.19 -12.69
CA ALA A 570 -9.46 -1.30 -11.70
C ALA A 570 -8.60 -1.21 -10.42
N VAL A 571 -7.36 -0.79 -10.56
CA VAL A 571 -6.37 -0.66 -9.47
C VAL A 571 -5.65 0.68 -9.56
N VAL A 572 -5.61 1.42 -8.45
CA VAL A 572 -4.86 2.69 -8.33
C VAL A 572 -3.47 2.37 -7.81
N ASN A 573 -2.63 1.86 -8.68
CA ASN A 573 -1.22 1.57 -8.44
C ASN A 573 -0.48 1.30 -9.75
N ALA A 574 0.85 1.18 -9.70
CA ALA A 574 1.72 0.71 -10.76
C ALA A 574 2.79 -0.21 -10.16
N PHE A 575 3.51 -0.98 -10.98
CA PHE A 575 4.60 -1.82 -10.49
C PHE A 575 5.55 -2.27 -11.61
N TYR A 576 6.75 -2.68 -11.20
CA TYR A 576 7.76 -3.37 -12.02
C TYR A 576 7.86 -4.83 -11.61
N SER A 577 7.98 -5.74 -12.58
CA SER A 577 8.22 -7.17 -12.36
C SER A 577 9.62 -7.55 -12.82
N PRO A 578 10.57 -7.87 -11.91
CA PRO A 578 11.95 -8.22 -12.27
C PRO A 578 12.05 -9.45 -13.17
N ASN A 579 11.32 -10.53 -12.86
CA ASN A 579 11.33 -11.77 -13.63
C ASN A 579 10.74 -11.65 -15.04
N ARG A 580 10.01 -10.58 -15.31
CA ARG A 580 9.40 -10.30 -16.61
C ARG A 580 10.05 -9.12 -17.31
N ASN A 581 10.92 -8.38 -16.61
CA ASN A 581 11.44 -7.07 -17.03
C ASN A 581 10.31 -6.20 -17.60
N GLN A 582 9.28 -5.99 -16.80
CA GLN A 582 8.01 -5.43 -17.25
C GLN A 582 7.48 -4.37 -16.28
N ILE A 583 7.00 -3.25 -16.83
CA ILE A 583 6.28 -2.19 -16.11
C ILE A 583 4.79 -2.28 -16.40
N VAL A 584 3.96 -2.06 -15.39
CA VAL A 584 2.50 -2.18 -15.49
C VAL A 584 1.81 -0.95 -14.91
N PHE A 585 0.91 -0.35 -15.69
CA PHE A 585 0.10 0.83 -15.32
C PHE A 585 -1.37 0.51 -15.52
N PRO A 586 -2.09 0.00 -14.51
CA PRO A 586 -3.53 -0.25 -14.58
C PRO A 586 -4.34 1.01 -14.88
N ALA A 587 -5.51 0.85 -15.50
CA ALA A 587 -6.37 1.97 -15.86
C ALA A 587 -6.76 2.85 -14.66
N GLY A 588 -6.85 2.26 -13.48
CA GLY A 588 -7.23 2.97 -12.24
C GLY A 588 -6.27 4.08 -11.81
N ILE A 589 -4.98 4.04 -12.19
CA ILE A 589 -4.02 5.13 -11.89
C ILE A 589 -3.98 6.18 -13.01
N LEU A 590 -4.46 5.86 -14.22
CA LEU A 590 -4.37 6.72 -15.40
C LEU A 590 -5.48 7.79 -15.42
N GLN A 591 -5.55 8.58 -14.36
CA GLN A 591 -6.51 9.66 -14.13
C GLN A 591 -5.86 10.82 -13.36
N PRO A 592 -6.46 12.03 -13.35
CA PRO A 592 -5.93 13.13 -12.54
C PRO A 592 -5.82 12.75 -11.04
N PRO A 593 -4.78 13.18 -10.34
CA PRO A 593 -3.71 14.13 -10.75
C PRO A 593 -2.55 13.51 -11.52
N PHE A 594 -2.54 12.20 -11.76
CA PHE A 594 -1.46 11.51 -12.45
C PHE A 594 -1.43 11.79 -13.94
N PHE A 595 -2.58 11.64 -14.62
CA PHE A 595 -2.66 11.76 -16.07
C PHE A 595 -3.99 12.36 -16.52
N SER A 596 -3.93 13.28 -17.46
CA SER A 596 -5.07 13.76 -18.25
C SER A 596 -4.60 14.36 -19.57
N LYS A 597 -5.32 14.11 -20.66
CA LYS A 597 -5.08 14.79 -21.95
C LYS A 597 -5.45 16.29 -21.92
N GLU A 598 -6.27 16.69 -20.97
CA GLU A 598 -6.78 18.05 -20.84
C GLU A 598 -5.96 18.95 -19.92
N GLN A 599 -4.95 18.39 -19.22
CA GLN A 599 -4.08 19.17 -18.33
C GLN A 599 -2.72 19.44 -18.97
N PRO A 600 -1.97 20.48 -18.53
CA PRO A 600 -0.63 20.77 -18.99
C PRO A 600 0.33 19.58 -18.85
N GLN A 601 1.31 19.46 -19.74
CA GLN A 601 2.28 18.38 -19.71
C GLN A 601 3.18 18.43 -18.47
N ALA A 602 3.46 19.61 -17.92
CA ALA A 602 4.13 19.75 -16.64
C ALA A 602 3.46 18.89 -15.54
N LEU A 603 2.12 18.83 -15.53
CA LEU A 603 1.37 18.01 -14.59
C LEU A 603 1.44 16.52 -14.95
N ASN A 604 1.38 16.15 -16.22
CA ASN A 604 1.48 14.76 -16.66
C ASN A 604 2.88 14.17 -16.37
N PHE A 605 3.94 14.93 -16.67
CA PHE A 605 5.31 14.50 -16.36
C PHE A 605 5.57 14.49 -14.84
N GLY A 606 5.07 15.45 -14.07
CA GLY A 606 5.16 15.48 -12.61
C GLY A 606 4.28 14.45 -11.91
N GLY A 607 3.22 13.97 -12.58
CA GLY A 607 2.30 12.93 -12.13
C GLY A 607 2.70 11.54 -12.64
N ILE A 608 2.05 11.08 -13.72
CA ILE A 608 2.30 9.73 -14.27
C ILE A 608 3.72 9.58 -14.80
N GLY A 609 4.36 10.65 -15.31
CA GLY A 609 5.74 10.58 -15.79
C GLY A 609 6.72 10.19 -14.69
N MET A 610 6.55 10.73 -13.49
CA MET A 610 7.33 10.34 -12.32
C MET A 610 7.11 8.87 -11.96
N VAL A 611 5.86 8.38 -11.99
CA VAL A 611 5.54 6.96 -11.72
C VAL A 611 6.21 6.07 -12.79
N ILE A 612 6.17 6.46 -14.05
CA ILE A 612 6.86 5.74 -15.14
C ILE A 612 8.37 5.66 -14.87
N GLY A 613 8.99 6.78 -14.51
CA GLY A 613 10.42 6.79 -14.16
C GLY A 613 10.76 5.97 -12.93
N HIS A 614 9.88 5.97 -11.92
CA HIS A 614 9.98 5.13 -10.72
C HIS A 614 9.98 3.63 -11.09
N GLU A 615 9.01 3.17 -11.89
CA GLU A 615 8.92 1.78 -12.30
C GLU A 615 10.09 1.34 -13.21
N ILE A 616 10.55 2.21 -14.11
CA ILE A 616 11.76 1.94 -14.90
C ILE A 616 12.97 1.80 -13.97
N THR A 617 13.10 2.67 -12.98
CA THR A 617 14.23 2.65 -12.03
C THR A 617 14.23 1.40 -11.16
N HIS A 618 13.07 0.80 -10.84
CA HIS A 618 12.99 -0.50 -10.17
C HIS A 618 13.72 -1.62 -10.92
N GLY A 619 13.87 -1.52 -12.22
CA GLY A 619 14.74 -2.43 -12.98
C GLY A 619 16.22 -2.34 -12.59
N PHE A 620 16.61 -1.30 -11.89
CA PHE A 620 17.99 -0.93 -11.57
C PHE A 620 18.18 -0.54 -10.09
N ASP A 621 17.21 -0.83 -9.22
CA ASP A 621 17.35 -0.69 -7.78
C ASP A 621 18.21 -1.81 -7.19
N ASP A 622 18.36 -1.88 -5.87
CA ASP A 622 19.18 -2.89 -5.17
C ASP A 622 18.76 -4.33 -5.44
N ASN A 623 17.46 -4.57 -5.73
CA ASN A 623 16.93 -5.87 -6.11
C ASN A 623 16.91 -6.07 -7.65
N GLY A 624 16.27 -5.15 -8.38
CA GLY A 624 16.07 -5.25 -9.82
C GLY A 624 17.36 -5.33 -10.62
N ARG A 625 18.44 -4.68 -10.15
CA ARG A 625 19.78 -4.74 -10.77
C ARG A 625 20.33 -6.16 -10.92
N ASN A 626 19.85 -7.11 -10.11
CA ASN A 626 20.30 -8.51 -10.17
C ASN A 626 19.68 -9.32 -11.30
N PHE A 627 18.74 -8.74 -12.05
CA PHE A 627 18.05 -9.38 -13.17
C PHE A 627 18.50 -8.79 -14.50
N ASP A 628 18.69 -9.65 -15.49
CA ASP A 628 19.05 -9.24 -16.85
C ASP A 628 17.84 -8.73 -17.67
N LYS A 629 18.09 -8.39 -18.93
CA LYS A 629 17.07 -7.91 -19.88
C LYS A 629 15.94 -8.92 -20.17
N ASN A 630 16.16 -10.20 -19.89
CA ASN A 630 15.19 -11.26 -20.09
C ASN A 630 14.45 -11.64 -18.79
N GLY A 631 14.78 -10.97 -17.68
CA GLY A 631 14.22 -11.27 -16.36
C GLY A 631 14.87 -12.45 -15.65
N ASN A 632 16.07 -12.84 -16.05
CA ASN A 632 16.85 -13.86 -15.37
C ASN A 632 17.78 -13.22 -14.35
N MET A 633 17.83 -13.78 -13.14
CA MET A 633 18.80 -13.42 -12.13
C MET A 633 20.19 -13.86 -12.59
N LEU A 634 20.99 -12.89 -13.00
CA LEU A 634 22.30 -13.08 -13.58
C LEU A 634 23.19 -11.89 -13.24
N ASP A 635 24.41 -12.16 -12.78
CA ASP A 635 25.42 -11.12 -12.59
C ASP A 635 25.91 -10.62 -13.97
N TRP A 636 25.37 -9.45 -14.39
CA TRP A 636 25.71 -8.79 -15.64
C TRP A 636 26.58 -7.55 -15.45
N TRP A 637 26.84 -7.17 -14.18
CA TRP A 637 27.67 -6.04 -13.79
C TRP A 637 29.16 -6.41 -13.83
N THR A 638 30.01 -5.41 -14.01
CA THR A 638 31.42 -5.55 -13.64
C THR A 638 31.58 -5.34 -12.13
N ASN A 639 32.62 -5.91 -11.54
CA ASN A 639 32.92 -5.68 -10.11
C ASN A 639 33.11 -4.19 -9.81
N PHE A 640 33.67 -3.41 -10.74
CA PHE A 640 33.82 -1.97 -10.60
C PHE A 640 32.45 -1.28 -10.42
N SER A 641 31.53 -1.50 -11.33
CA SER A 641 30.21 -0.88 -11.28
C SER A 641 29.38 -1.40 -10.11
N ALA A 642 29.49 -2.68 -9.74
CA ALA A 642 28.76 -3.25 -8.60
C ALA A 642 29.20 -2.60 -7.28
N GLN A 643 30.52 -2.41 -7.07
CA GLN A 643 31.06 -1.77 -5.88
C GLN A 643 30.59 -0.30 -5.79
N HIS A 644 30.71 0.46 -6.88
CA HIS A 644 30.30 1.87 -6.88
C HIS A 644 28.79 2.04 -6.73
N PHE A 645 27.97 1.12 -7.26
CA PHE A 645 26.54 1.13 -6.99
C PHE A 645 26.27 1.03 -5.48
N GLN A 646 26.98 0.15 -4.79
CA GLN A 646 26.82 0.01 -3.34
C GLN A 646 27.21 1.29 -2.60
N GLU A 647 28.33 1.93 -2.97
CA GLU A 647 28.74 3.21 -2.39
C GLU A 647 27.69 4.32 -2.59
N GLN A 648 27.06 4.39 -3.80
CA GLN A 648 25.98 5.34 -4.05
C GLN A 648 24.72 5.00 -3.23
N SER A 649 24.41 3.72 -3.10
CA SER A 649 23.24 3.23 -2.33
C SER A 649 23.39 3.50 -0.84
N GLU A 650 24.58 3.37 -0.28
CA GLU A 650 24.86 3.71 1.14
C GLU A 650 24.53 5.17 1.45
N CYS A 651 24.76 6.09 0.52
CA CYS A 651 24.34 7.49 0.67
C CYS A 651 22.83 7.59 0.91
N MET A 652 22.02 6.85 0.11
CA MET A 652 20.55 6.82 0.27
C MET A 652 20.14 6.22 1.61
N VAL A 653 20.75 5.10 2.00
CA VAL A 653 20.49 4.46 3.31
C VAL A 653 20.72 5.45 4.45
N HIS A 654 21.85 6.16 4.43
CA HIS A 654 22.18 7.13 5.48
C HIS A 654 21.28 8.37 5.46
N GLN A 655 20.91 8.86 4.26
CA GLN A 655 20.02 10.01 4.14
C GLN A 655 18.65 9.70 4.75
N TYR A 656 17.98 8.63 4.27
CA TYR A 656 16.63 8.30 4.71
C TYR A 656 16.59 7.77 6.14
N GLY A 657 17.62 7.05 6.59
CA GLY A 657 17.76 6.59 7.97
C GLY A 657 17.90 7.72 9.01
N LYS A 658 18.16 8.95 8.60
CA LYS A 658 18.19 10.15 9.46
C LYS A 658 16.82 10.80 9.63
N TYR A 659 15.84 10.47 8.82
CA TYR A 659 14.50 11.05 8.94
C TYR A 659 13.78 10.47 10.15
N SER A 660 13.55 11.30 11.15
CA SER A 660 12.78 10.98 12.34
C SER A 660 11.30 11.35 12.12
N TRP A 661 10.40 10.47 12.46
CA TRP A 661 8.97 10.69 12.25
C TRP A 661 8.25 10.90 13.57
N ASP A 662 7.86 12.15 13.83
CA ASP A 662 7.22 12.56 15.08
C ASP A 662 5.93 11.78 15.36
N LEU A 663 5.16 11.50 14.31
CA LEU A 663 3.90 10.75 14.40
C LEU A 663 4.09 9.29 14.85
N ALA A 664 5.28 8.75 14.65
CA ALA A 664 5.66 7.39 15.04
C ALA A 664 6.61 7.39 16.26
N ASP A 665 6.33 8.20 17.26
CA ASP A 665 7.12 8.33 18.50
C ASP A 665 8.61 8.66 18.23
N HIS A 666 8.86 9.53 17.24
CA HIS A 666 10.21 9.94 16.79
C HIS A 666 11.08 8.78 16.29
N GLN A 667 10.51 7.65 15.92
CA GLN A 667 11.26 6.57 15.28
C GLN A 667 11.79 7.02 13.93
N ASN A 668 12.97 6.53 13.57
CA ASN A 668 13.56 6.82 12.28
C ASN A 668 13.03 5.88 11.20
N VAL A 669 13.00 6.38 9.97
CA VAL A 669 12.81 5.55 8.77
C VAL A 669 13.95 4.52 8.69
N ASN A 670 13.62 3.29 8.34
CA ASN A 670 14.62 2.27 8.08
C ASN A 670 15.17 2.45 6.65
N GLY A 671 16.36 3.03 6.53
CA GLY A 671 16.99 3.30 5.24
C GLY A 671 17.38 2.05 4.45
N PHE A 672 17.53 0.89 5.09
CA PHE A 672 17.83 -0.38 4.42
C PHE A 672 16.56 -0.99 3.80
N SER A 673 15.49 -1.14 4.58
CA SER A 673 14.25 -1.75 4.09
C SER A 673 13.55 -0.88 3.03
N THR A 674 13.80 0.42 3.02
CA THR A 674 13.21 1.38 2.06
C THR A 674 14.15 1.74 0.90
N LEU A 675 15.33 1.13 0.80
CA LEU A 675 16.36 1.52 -0.16
C LEU A 675 15.88 1.45 -1.62
N GLY A 676 15.29 0.34 -2.04
CA GLY A 676 14.83 0.15 -3.42
C GLY A 676 13.81 1.21 -3.84
N GLU A 677 12.84 1.46 -2.98
CA GLU A 677 11.82 2.49 -3.20
C GLU A 677 12.42 3.90 -3.21
N ASN A 678 13.37 4.18 -2.34
CA ASN A 678 14.06 5.47 -2.30
C ASN A 678 14.90 5.70 -3.56
N ILE A 679 15.59 4.68 -4.07
CA ILE A 679 16.31 4.74 -5.35
C ILE A 679 15.31 5.01 -6.48
N ALA A 680 14.18 4.33 -6.51
CA ALA A 680 13.15 4.48 -7.53
C ALA A 680 12.50 5.88 -7.52
N ASP A 681 12.19 6.43 -6.35
CA ASP A 681 11.65 7.80 -6.21
C ASP A 681 12.64 8.86 -6.70
N ASN A 682 13.91 8.75 -6.31
CA ASN A 682 14.97 9.68 -6.72
C ASN A 682 15.23 9.62 -8.23
N GLY A 683 15.33 8.41 -8.79
CA GLY A 683 15.51 8.21 -10.23
C GLY A 683 14.28 8.66 -11.02
N GLY A 684 13.08 8.32 -10.54
CA GLY A 684 11.82 8.61 -11.20
C GLY A 684 11.56 10.10 -11.40
N VAL A 685 11.69 10.90 -10.35
CA VAL A 685 11.49 12.36 -10.46
C VAL A 685 12.53 13.02 -11.35
N ARG A 686 13.79 12.58 -11.27
CA ARG A 686 14.87 13.10 -12.11
C ARG A 686 14.65 12.84 -13.60
N GLN A 687 14.28 11.62 -13.94
CA GLN A 687 14.04 11.21 -15.34
C GLN A 687 12.79 11.87 -15.89
N ALA A 688 11.70 11.94 -15.11
CA ALA A 688 10.48 12.60 -15.53
C ALA A 688 10.72 14.11 -15.82
N TYR A 689 11.46 14.78 -14.95
CA TYR A 689 11.79 16.20 -15.15
C TYR A 689 12.68 16.42 -16.39
N LYS A 690 13.73 15.61 -16.57
CA LYS A 690 14.57 15.67 -17.78
C LYS A 690 13.76 15.38 -19.05
N ALA A 691 12.85 14.42 -19.02
CA ALA A 691 11.98 14.09 -20.14
C ALA A 691 11.04 15.26 -20.48
N TYR A 692 10.52 15.95 -19.47
CA TYR A 692 9.73 17.16 -19.63
C TYR A 692 10.55 18.29 -20.30
N LEU A 693 11.76 18.56 -19.83
CA LEU A 693 12.64 19.57 -20.43
C LEU A 693 12.99 19.24 -21.89
N LYS A 694 13.25 17.95 -22.17
CA LYS A 694 13.53 17.50 -23.54
C LYS A 694 12.32 17.69 -24.45
N TRP A 695 11.11 17.33 -23.96
CA TRP A 695 9.89 17.59 -24.72
C TRP A 695 9.71 19.08 -25.04
N MET A 696 10.00 19.96 -24.09
CA MET A 696 9.98 21.42 -24.35
C MET A 696 11.03 21.85 -25.36
N ALA A 697 12.25 21.31 -25.27
CA ALA A 697 13.35 21.62 -26.21
C ALA A 697 13.05 21.13 -27.61
N ASP A 698 12.35 20.03 -27.78
CA ASP A 698 11.90 19.47 -29.08
C ASP A 698 10.71 20.23 -29.69
N GLY A 699 10.34 21.38 -29.12
CA GLY A 699 9.29 22.26 -29.61
C GLY A 699 7.92 22.07 -28.97
N GLY A 700 7.84 21.29 -27.90
CA GLY A 700 6.64 21.18 -27.05
C GLY A 700 6.24 22.56 -26.51
N LYS A 701 4.93 22.82 -26.51
CA LYS A 701 4.38 24.08 -25.98
C LYS A 701 3.42 23.75 -24.86
N ASP A 702 3.83 24.06 -23.62
CA ASP A 702 2.96 23.89 -22.48
C ASP A 702 2.09 25.13 -22.23
N LYS A 703 1.06 25.00 -21.42
CA LYS A 703 0.10 26.05 -21.12
C LYS A 703 0.11 26.38 -19.63
N GLN A 704 -0.12 27.66 -19.32
CA GLN A 704 -0.29 28.13 -17.97
C GLN A 704 -1.66 27.74 -17.41
N LEU A 705 -1.71 27.44 -16.12
CA LEU A 705 -2.99 27.23 -15.43
C LEU A 705 -3.65 28.56 -15.05
N PRO A 706 -4.99 28.67 -15.16
CA PRO A 706 -5.69 29.89 -14.84
C PRO A 706 -5.59 30.20 -13.32
N GLY A 707 -5.33 31.45 -12.99
CA GLY A 707 -5.28 31.91 -11.58
C GLY A 707 -4.05 31.48 -10.79
N LEU A 708 -3.04 30.89 -11.42
CA LEU A 708 -1.77 30.49 -10.79
C LEU A 708 -0.61 31.25 -11.43
N GLU A 709 0.17 31.95 -10.61
CA GLU A 709 1.42 32.64 -11.03
C GLU A 709 2.63 31.74 -10.76
N LEU A 710 2.63 30.52 -11.34
CA LEU A 710 3.69 29.52 -11.19
C LEU A 710 4.37 29.28 -12.54
N THR A 711 5.68 29.05 -12.50
CA THR A 711 6.42 28.60 -13.69
C THR A 711 6.05 27.15 -14.02
N TYR A 712 6.37 26.70 -15.24
CA TYR A 712 6.16 25.31 -15.63
C TYR A 712 6.94 24.33 -14.76
N ASP A 713 8.17 24.69 -14.38
CA ASP A 713 9.00 23.88 -13.47
C ASP A 713 8.36 23.78 -12.09
N GLN A 714 7.86 24.90 -11.55
CA GLN A 714 7.14 24.90 -10.27
C GLN A 714 5.87 24.08 -10.32
N LEU A 715 5.11 24.13 -11.42
CA LEU A 715 3.92 23.30 -11.64
C LEU A 715 4.26 21.80 -11.63
N PHE A 716 5.37 21.41 -12.30
CA PHE A 716 5.86 20.05 -12.29
C PHE A 716 6.11 19.56 -10.85
N PHE A 717 6.92 20.30 -10.07
CA PHE A 717 7.27 19.89 -8.71
C PHE A 717 6.11 19.94 -7.73
N ILE A 718 5.21 20.90 -7.87
CA ILE A 718 4.00 20.97 -7.03
C ILE A 718 3.09 19.78 -7.32
N ASN A 719 2.85 19.44 -8.58
CA ASN A 719 2.03 18.26 -8.90
C ASN A 719 2.69 16.96 -8.45
N TYR A 720 4.02 16.85 -8.61
CA TYR A 720 4.80 15.75 -8.05
C TYR A 720 4.55 15.58 -6.55
N ALA A 721 4.65 16.64 -5.77
CA ALA A 721 4.42 16.57 -4.34
C ALA A 721 2.95 16.27 -3.99
N GLN A 722 2.01 16.87 -4.74
CA GLN A 722 0.58 16.76 -4.43
C GLN A 722 0.00 15.36 -4.64
N VAL A 723 0.59 14.51 -5.47
CA VAL A 723 0.18 13.10 -5.58
C VAL A 723 0.47 12.29 -4.32
N TRP A 724 1.39 12.79 -3.47
CA TRP A 724 1.80 12.17 -2.22
C TRP A 724 1.16 12.80 -0.97
N CYS A 725 0.23 13.76 -1.09
CA CYS A 725 -0.44 14.31 0.07
C CYS A 725 -1.22 13.23 0.82
N GLY A 726 -1.04 13.16 2.13
CA GLY A 726 -1.74 12.19 2.97
C GLY A 726 -1.46 12.36 4.47
N SER A 727 -2.37 11.83 5.27
CA SER A 727 -2.33 11.83 6.73
C SER A 727 -2.40 10.41 7.27
N TYR A 728 -1.78 10.16 8.41
CA TYR A 728 -1.71 8.87 9.08
C TYR A 728 -2.26 8.95 10.50
N ARG A 729 -2.86 7.86 11.00
CA ARG A 729 -3.05 7.68 12.44
C ARG A 729 -1.72 7.26 13.07
N PRO A 730 -1.42 7.68 14.33
CA PRO A 730 -0.14 7.35 14.98
C PRO A 730 0.17 5.84 15.03
N GLU A 731 -0.82 5.03 15.37
CA GLU A 731 -0.66 3.57 15.44
C GLU A 731 -0.28 2.97 14.08
N PHE A 732 -0.92 3.45 13.01
CA PHE A 732 -0.60 3.02 11.66
C PHE A 732 0.74 3.58 11.16
N ALA A 733 1.14 4.77 11.61
CA ALA A 733 2.48 5.30 11.32
C ALA A 733 3.56 4.37 11.87
N VAL A 734 3.43 3.93 13.13
CA VAL A 734 4.35 2.95 13.73
C VAL A 734 4.34 1.63 12.95
N GLN A 735 3.16 1.11 12.60
CA GLN A 735 3.05 -0.12 11.81
C GLN A 735 3.72 0.03 10.44
N SER A 736 3.50 1.13 9.73
CA SER A 736 4.06 1.33 8.39
C SER A 736 5.59 1.37 8.38
N LEU A 737 6.23 1.93 9.42
CA LEU A 737 7.69 1.86 9.55
C LEU A 737 8.23 0.42 9.68
N LYS A 738 7.40 -0.51 10.17
CA LYS A 738 7.77 -1.93 10.35
C LYS A 738 7.44 -2.80 9.14
N THR A 739 6.47 -2.40 8.32
CA THR A 739 5.88 -3.29 7.30
C THR A 739 5.98 -2.76 5.88
N ASP A 740 6.07 -1.44 5.69
CA ASP A 740 6.07 -0.82 4.37
C ASP A 740 7.52 -0.64 3.86
N VAL A 741 7.78 -1.09 2.65
CA VAL A 741 9.06 -0.88 1.97
C VAL A 741 9.21 0.55 1.43
N HIS A 742 8.13 1.33 1.43
CA HIS A 742 8.13 2.74 1.07
C HIS A 742 8.41 3.62 2.28
N SER A 743 9.18 4.68 2.08
CA SER A 743 9.28 5.75 3.07
C SER A 743 7.92 6.44 3.28
N PRO A 744 7.64 7.05 4.44
CA PRO A 744 6.44 7.85 4.64
C PRO A 744 6.25 8.90 3.54
N LEU A 745 5.00 9.19 3.16
CA LEU A 745 4.66 10.07 2.03
C LEU A 745 5.42 11.39 2.04
N LYS A 746 5.56 12.01 3.22
CA LYS A 746 6.34 13.24 3.41
C LYS A 746 7.80 13.07 2.95
N TYR A 747 8.44 11.98 3.31
CA TYR A 747 9.85 11.72 3.02
C TYR A 747 10.09 11.21 1.60
N ARG A 748 9.10 10.61 0.95
CA ARG A 748 9.13 10.34 -0.49
C ARG A 748 9.31 11.64 -1.28
N VAL A 749 8.62 12.71 -0.87
CA VAL A 749 8.73 14.04 -1.49
C VAL A 749 10.02 14.74 -1.09
N LEU A 750 10.25 14.92 0.21
CA LEU A 750 11.38 15.72 0.69
C LEU A 750 12.73 15.07 0.32
N GLY A 751 12.85 13.75 0.55
CA GLY A 751 14.09 13.01 0.30
C GLY A 751 14.53 13.03 -1.16
N SER A 752 13.60 12.83 -2.09
CA SER A 752 13.89 12.83 -3.52
C SER A 752 14.20 14.23 -4.06
N LEU A 753 13.46 15.26 -3.63
CA LEU A 753 13.65 16.64 -4.11
C LEU A 753 14.91 17.29 -3.53
N GLN A 754 15.32 16.96 -2.30
CA GLN A 754 16.58 17.40 -1.73
C GLN A 754 17.78 17.00 -2.59
N ASN A 755 17.68 15.90 -3.32
CA ASN A 755 18.74 15.38 -4.19
C ASN A 755 18.72 15.95 -5.62
N LEU A 756 17.73 16.76 -5.97
CA LEU A 756 17.53 17.29 -7.32
C LEU A 756 17.85 18.79 -7.38
N ALA A 757 18.97 19.16 -8.05
CA ALA A 757 19.39 20.55 -8.19
C ALA A 757 18.31 21.43 -8.83
N ALA A 758 17.65 20.91 -9.86
CA ALA A 758 16.60 21.62 -10.61
C ALA A 758 15.42 22.06 -9.72
N PHE A 759 15.11 21.31 -8.65
CA PHE A 759 14.14 21.73 -7.66
C PHE A 759 14.59 23.01 -6.93
N ALA A 760 15.84 23.01 -6.43
CA ALA A 760 16.39 24.16 -5.73
C ALA A 760 16.46 25.40 -6.64
N ASP A 761 16.75 25.21 -7.92
CA ASP A 761 16.78 26.28 -8.93
C ASP A 761 15.36 26.83 -9.21
N ALA A 762 14.36 25.97 -9.35
CA ALA A 762 12.96 26.34 -9.61
C ALA A 762 12.34 27.19 -8.48
N PHE A 763 12.69 26.88 -7.23
CA PHE A 763 12.20 27.61 -6.05
C PHE A 763 13.20 28.61 -5.46
N HIS A 764 14.38 28.81 -6.13
CA HIS A 764 15.43 29.71 -5.72
C HIS A 764 15.98 29.44 -4.29
N CYS A 765 16.07 28.16 -3.93
CA CYS A 765 16.54 27.75 -2.62
C CYS A 765 18.05 28.00 -2.45
N ALA A 766 18.40 28.75 -1.41
CA ALA A 766 19.80 28.98 -1.09
C ALA A 766 20.50 27.69 -0.65
N ARG A 767 21.75 27.52 -1.05
CA ARG A 767 22.54 26.34 -0.64
C ARG A 767 22.70 26.29 0.87
N GLY A 768 22.38 25.16 1.49
CA GLY A 768 22.38 24.93 2.93
C GLY A 768 21.00 25.05 3.60
N THR A 769 19.95 25.41 2.84
CA THR A 769 18.56 25.28 3.33
C THR A 769 18.18 23.79 3.39
N PRO A 770 17.13 23.41 4.18
CA PRO A 770 16.69 22.04 4.28
C PRO A 770 16.44 21.36 2.93
N MET A 771 15.82 22.08 1.98
CA MET A 771 15.54 21.54 0.64
C MET A 771 16.68 21.75 -0.38
N HIS A 772 17.79 22.34 0.01
CA HIS A 772 19.02 22.45 -0.78
C HIS A 772 20.26 22.12 0.07
N PRO A 773 20.39 20.88 0.58
CA PRO A 773 21.50 20.49 1.44
C PRO A 773 22.82 20.57 0.69
N ARG A 774 23.93 20.64 1.46
CA ARG A 774 25.29 20.71 0.90
C ARG A 774 25.68 19.41 0.22
N GLU A 775 25.30 18.29 0.79
CA GLU A 775 25.53 16.93 0.29
C GLU A 775 24.24 16.38 -0.26
N ARG A 776 24.29 15.70 -1.38
CA ARG A 776 23.14 15.11 -2.09
C ARG A 776 23.51 13.74 -2.59
N CYS A 777 22.56 12.81 -2.48
CA CYS A 777 22.71 11.45 -2.96
C CYS A 777 22.25 11.33 -4.42
N ARG A 778 22.94 10.50 -5.20
CA ARG A 778 22.53 10.15 -6.55
C ARG A 778 23.00 8.75 -6.87
N VAL A 779 22.06 7.90 -7.30
CA VAL A 779 22.37 6.60 -7.92
C VAL A 779 22.24 6.73 -9.44
N TRP A 780 21.05 7.04 -9.91
CA TRP A 780 20.72 7.18 -11.35
C TRP A 780 20.53 8.63 -11.82
#